data_07a3123527f32dcd6727c1864a577c33
#
_entry.id   07a3123527f32dcd6727c1864a577c33
#
_cell.length_a   1.000
_cell.length_b   1.000
_cell.length_c   1.000
_cell.angle_alpha   90.00
_cell.angle_beta   90.00
_cell.angle_gamma   90.00
#
_symmetry.space_group_name_H-M   'P 1'
#
loop_
_entity.id
_entity.type
_entity.pdbx_description
1 polymer ?
#
loop_
_entity_poly.entity_id
_entity_poly.type
_entity_poly.pdbx_seq_one_letter_code
_entity_poly.pdbx_strand_id
1 'polypeptide(L)'
;MRLALTVVSPTARQAVDVVLDADPSTSIAGLAAELEHLTIGGRAPLYVNYQLVSPQLTLAESPIRDGSVISLGSPEGCIIPEPTGLVEIRVVGGPGAGSIHRLGVGEADIGSGATVAMRIPDSAVPAYALRIAVDSRGGCQVAPYEGAQATLDREPLTAAAQWRPGQQIAIGGTMFGLAPYEPPDAALHPSVDGGGIDFNRPPRLLPPERVTKFQLPNPPSEAERRPIPLLMAVVPLLMGVGMAYFLHQVYLLAMAGLTPVMLLGSYVSERRQGRKSHGQQLAEYREHKARIERDAADALETERIARRDECPDPATVLSIASGPRRRLWERRRTNPDYLLLRVGTADLPSAVELTDPEQDEHRRQVFWLIPDAPVTVPLTARGVLGVAGPGDTARAVGRWLVAQLAALHSPNDLQVCLLTDSSGKVSWEWMRWLPHCRPTAGRGGAALIGNDAESVATRIGELLALVAERQKALRQSGQQQAQFRPDIVVVFDGSRKLRSLPGSIQLLRDGPAVGVYAVCLDADERLLPAECQAVVVVDPDGLRVQQMMASTVRQVHPDGVNPGWCTRLARSIAPIRDASDDDEAAGLPDSARLLDVLRLEPPRAEDIAGRWTAGGRSTLAMIGESYDGPFGIDLRKDGPHGLIAGTTGAG
;
A
#
# COMPACT_ATOMS: atom_id res chain seq x y z
N MET A 1 -9.55 31.21 16.71
CA MET A 1 -9.49 30.16 15.66
C MET A 1 -8.68 30.68 14.49
N ARG A 2 -7.61 30.00 14.12
CA ARG A 2 -6.74 30.43 13.03
C ARG A 2 -6.80 29.40 11.89
N LEU A 3 -7.19 29.83 10.68
CA LEU A 3 -7.36 28.98 9.51
C LEU A 3 -6.57 29.54 8.34
N ALA A 4 -5.87 28.70 7.59
CA ALA A 4 -5.29 29.03 6.32
C ALA A 4 -6.25 28.60 5.19
N LEU A 5 -6.63 29.54 4.35
CA LEU A 5 -7.68 29.38 3.35
C LEU A 5 -7.22 29.95 2.00
N THR A 6 -7.85 29.51 0.92
CA THR A 6 -7.77 30.20 -0.37
C THR A 6 -9.10 30.86 -0.69
N VAL A 7 -9.09 32.13 -0.97
CA VAL A 7 -10.27 32.90 -1.42
C VAL A 7 -10.16 33.10 -2.92
N VAL A 8 -11.18 32.63 -3.65
CA VAL A 8 -11.25 32.74 -5.10
C VAL A 8 -12.38 33.70 -5.47
N SER A 9 -12.07 34.69 -6.30
CA SER A 9 -13.05 35.57 -6.93
C SER A 9 -13.12 35.23 -8.42
N PRO A 10 -14.13 34.45 -8.87
CA PRO A 10 -14.27 34.10 -10.29
C PRO A 10 -14.44 35.30 -11.18
N THR A 11 -15.16 36.34 -10.72
CA THR A 11 -15.36 37.60 -11.46
C THR A 11 -14.09 38.40 -11.65
N ALA A 12 -13.23 38.44 -10.62
CA ALA A 12 -11.90 39.12 -10.72
C ALA A 12 -10.82 38.20 -11.29
N ARG A 13 -11.10 36.90 -11.52
CA ARG A 13 -10.13 35.88 -11.93
C ARG A 13 -8.89 35.83 -11.01
N GLN A 14 -9.12 36.02 -9.70
CA GLN A 14 -8.07 36.11 -8.70
C GLN A 14 -8.28 35.03 -7.63
N ALA A 15 -7.18 34.44 -7.22
CA ALA A 15 -7.11 33.54 -6.06
C ALA A 15 -6.05 34.06 -5.10
N VAL A 16 -6.40 34.21 -3.83
CA VAL A 16 -5.50 34.71 -2.77
C VAL A 16 -5.53 33.77 -1.60
N ASP A 17 -4.35 33.40 -1.11
CA ASP A 17 -4.25 32.66 0.13
C ASP A 17 -4.24 33.62 1.31
N VAL A 18 -5.09 33.36 2.27
CA VAL A 18 -5.30 34.19 3.47
C VAL A 18 -5.15 33.34 4.73
N VAL A 19 -4.68 33.98 5.78
CA VAL A 19 -4.74 33.42 7.14
C VAL A 19 -5.83 34.18 7.87
N LEU A 20 -6.90 33.49 8.18
CA LEU A 20 -8.01 34.00 8.97
C LEU A 20 -7.71 33.79 10.45
N ASP A 21 -7.73 34.85 11.24
CA ASP A 21 -7.69 34.80 12.71
C ASP A 21 -8.99 35.43 13.25
N ALA A 22 -9.92 34.60 13.68
CA ALA A 22 -11.26 35.01 14.07
C ALA A 22 -11.77 34.21 15.28
N ASP A 23 -12.75 34.77 15.98
CA ASP A 23 -13.47 34.05 17.02
C ASP A 23 -14.33 32.94 16.39
N PRO A 24 -14.39 31.72 16.97
CA PRO A 24 -15.25 30.63 16.48
C PRO A 24 -16.75 31.03 16.35
N SER A 25 -17.23 31.97 17.15
CA SER A 25 -18.59 32.50 17.13
C SER A 25 -18.84 33.56 16.04
N THR A 26 -17.80 33.98 15.30
CA THR A 26 -17.95 34.94 14.19
C THR A 26 -18.91 34.42 13.14
N SER A 27 -19.94 35.22 12.78
CA SER A 27 -20.90 34.81 11.76
C SER A 27 -20.27 34.80 10.35
N ILE A 28 -20.77 33.92 9.49
CA ILE A 28 -20.36 33.87 8.07
C ILE A 28 -20.67 35.19 7.34
N ALA A 29 -21.74 35.89 7.73
CA ALA A 29 -22.03 37.23 7.23
C ALA A 29 -20.93 38.25 7.58
N GLY A 30 -20.40 38.19 8.82
CA GLY A 30 -19.27 39.01 9.24
C GLY A 30 -17.98 38.66 8.46
N LEU A 31 -17.69 37.39 8.31
CA LEU A 31 -16.55 36.92 7.51
C LEU A 31 -16.65 37.40 6.05
N ALA A 32 -17.86 37.30 5.44
CA ALA A 32 -18.08 37.77 4.09
C ALA A 32 -17.80 39.29 3.94
N ALA A 33 -18.18 40.08 4.94
CA ALA A 33 -17.91 41.50 4.95
C ALA A 33 -16.41 41.84 5.03
N GLU A 34 -15.65 41.11 5.82
CA GLU A 34 -14.18 41.28 5.90
C GLU A 34 -13.49 40.86 4.60
N LEU A 35 -13.99 39.81 3.93
CA LEU A 35 -13.42 39.34 2.67
C LEU A 35 -13.77 40.24 1.44
N GLU A 36 -14.73 41.16 1.58
CA GLU A 36 -15.07 42.11 0.52
C GLU A 36 -13.88 42.94 0.06
N HIS A 37 -12.96 43.27 0.95
CA HIS A 37 -11.74 44.04 0.63
C HIS A 37 -10.79 43.28 -0.32
N LEU A 38 -10.95 41.97 -0.43
CA LEU A 38 -10.19 41.12 -1.35
C LEU A 38 -10.84 41.00 -2.74
N THR A 39 -12.01 41.62 -2.95
CA THR A 39 -12.78 41.51 -4.20
C THR A 39 -13.31 42.86 -4.70
N ILE A 40 -13.39 43.00 -6.01
CA ILE A 40 -14.02 44.13 -6.64
C ILE A 40 -15.51 43.80 -6.79
N GLY A 41 -16.41 44.37 -5.93
CA GLY A 41 -17.83 44.22 -6.21
C GLY A 41 -18.84 44.09 -5.06
N GLY A 42 -18.48 44.33 -3.80
CA GLY A 42 -19.47 44.32 -2.69
C GLY A 42 -19.77 42.96 -2.09
N ARG A 43 -20.75 42.89 -1.15
CA ARG A 43 -21.12 41.68 -0.41
C ARG A 43 -21.46 40.53 -1.32
N ALA A 44 -20.60 39.52 -1.36
CA ALA A 44 -20.77 38.32 -2.16
C ALA A 44 -21.08 37.10 -1.28
N PRO A 45 -22.03 36.23 -1.67
CA PRO A 45 -22.26 34.98 -0.96
C PRO A 45 -21.03 34.08 -1.03
N LEU A 46 -20.77 33.32 0.05
CA LEU A 46 -19.63 32.41 0.15
C LEU A 46 -20.06 30.99 -0.25
N TYR A 47 -19.25 30.39 -1.10
CA TYR A 47 -19.43 28.99 -1.53
C TYR A 47 -18.23 28.16 -1.10
N VAL A 48 -18.49 26.97 -0.57
CA VAL A 48 -17.50 25.94 -0.26
C VAL A 48 -17.99 24.62 -0.81
N ASN A 49 -17.15 23.88 -1.53
CA ASN A 49 -17.52 22.61 -2.15
C ASN A 49 -18.82 22.68 -3.00
N TYR A 50 -18.99 23.76 -3.78
CA TYR A 50 -20.20 24.07 -4.59
C TYR A 50 -21.47 24.35 -3.77
N GLN A 51 -21.41 24.38 -2.45
CA GLN A 51 -22.56 24.67 -1.59
C GLN A 51 -22.50 26.10 -1.07
N LEU A 52 -23.65 26.78 -1.08
CA LEU A 52 -23.80 28.08 -0.45
C LEU A 52 -23.70 27.94 1.05
N VAL A 53 -22.79 28.66 1.68
CA VAL A 53 -22.68 28.69 3.14
C VAL A 53 -23.68 29.69 3.72
N SER A 54 -24.55 29.24 4.63
CA SER A 54 -25.57 30.09 5.24
C SER A 54 -24.92 31.24 6.04
N PRO A 55 -25.34 32.51 5.80
CA PRO A 55 -24.79 33.67 6.46
C PRO A 55 -24.99 33.70 7.99
N GLN A 56 -26.02 32.97 8.49
CA GLN A 56 -26.36 32.91 9.91
C GLN A 56 -25.48 31.92 10.71
N LEU A 57 -24.82 30.98 10.05
CA LEU A 57 -23.94 30.04 10.73
C LEU A 57 -22.74 30.78 11.34
N THR A 58 -22.26 30.27 12.44
CA THR A 58 -20.97 30.66 13.00
C THR A 58 -19.83 29.97 12.22
N LEU A 59 -18.63 30.50 12.34
CA LEU A 59 -17.45 29.92 11.70
C LEU A 59 -17.22 28.46 12.17
N ALA A 60 -17.46 28.19 13.45
CA ALA A 60 -17.34 26.84 14.01
C ALA A 60 -18.36 25.84 13.42
N GLU A 61 -19.61 26.30 13.18
CA GLU A 61 -20.69 25.47 12.62
C GLU A 61 -20.61 25.35 11.08
N SER A 62 -19.86 26.24 10.42
CA SER A 62 -19.74 26.25 8.97
C SER A 62 -18.87 25.09 8.46
N PRO A 63 -18.93 24.75 7.17
CA PRO A 63 -18.03 23.77 6.56
C PRO A 63 -16.62 24.32 6.29
N ILE A 64 -16.34 25.57 6.66
CA ILE A 64 -15.03 26.20 6.43
C ILE A 64 -14.02 25.63 7.42
N ARG A 65 -12.97 25.02 6.91
CA ARG A 65 -11.89 24.42 7.68
C ARG A 65 -10.55 24.83 7.08
N ASP A 66 -9.49 24.49 7.78
CA ASP A 66 -8.12 24.69 7.28
C ASP A 66 -7.93 24.04 5.91
N GLY A 67 -7.30 24.73 4.96
CA GLY A 67 -7.14 24.27 3.58
C GLY A 67 -8.36 24.47 2.67
N SER A 68 -9.50 24.97 3.18
CA SER A 68 -10.70 25.22 2.37
C SER A 68 -10.46 26.24 1.26
N VAL A 69 -11.15 26.04 0.14
CA VAL A 69 -11.27 27.01 -0.96
C VAL A 69 -12.64 27.64 -0.89
N ILE A 70 -12.66 28.94 -0.62
CA ILE A 70 -13.88 29.75 -0.55
C ILE A 70 -14.04 30.47 -1.87
N SER A 71 -15.15 30.27 -2.57
CA SER A 71 -15.49 31.03 -3.77
C SER A 71 -16.50 32.13 -3.47
N LEU A 72 -16.21 33.33 -3.97
CA LEU A 72 -17.02 34.53 -3.74
C LEU A 72 -17.97 34.78 -4.91
N GLY A 73 -19.27 34.91 -4.62
CA GLY A 73 -20.31 35.28 -5.58
C GLY A 73 -20.81 34.16 -6.50
N SER A 74 -19.97 33.18 -6.80
CA SER A 74 -20.31 32.05 -7.69
C SER A 74 -19.62 30.76 -7.20
N PRO A 75 -20.20 29.57 -7.36
CA PRO A 75 -19.58 28.30 -7.03
C PRO A 75 -18.41 27.91 -7.97
N GLU A 76 -18.24 28.60 -9.11
CA GLU A 76 -17.25 28.22 -10.14
C GLU A 76 -15.78 28.25 -9.65
N GLY A 77 -15.48 28.97 -8.58
CA GLY A 77 -14.15 28.99 -7.96
C GLY A 77 -13.91 27.86 -6.95
N CYS A 78 -14.91 27.06 -6.64
CA CYS A 78 -14.78 25.93 -5.73
C CYS A 78 -14.01 24.77 -6.36
N ILE A 79 -13.42 23.93 -5.51
CA ILE A 79 -12.90 22.63 -5.95
C ILE A 79 -14.07 21.77 -6.42
N ILE A 80 -13.98 21.26 -7.65
CA ILE A 80 -15.01 20.40 -8.25
C ILE A 80 -15.09 19.10 -7.44
N PRO A 81 -16.29 18.74 -6.91
CA PRO A 81 -16.49 17.48 -6.23
C PRO A 81 -16.22 16.32 -7.19
N GLU A 82 -15.68 15.24 -6.66
CA GLU A 82 -15.51 14.05 -7.47
C GLU A 82 -16.84 13.41 -7.83
N PRO A 83 -16.99 12.93 -9.08
CA PRO A 83 -18.18 12.18 -9.45
C PRO A 83 -18.28 10.93 -8.58
N THR A 84 -19.50 10.50 -8.31
CA THR A 84 -19.78 9.18 -7.72
C THR A 84 -19.69 8.11 -8.81
N GLY A 85 -19.37 6.87 -8.45
CA GLY A 85 -19.28 5.77 -9.39
C GLY A 85 -19.48 4.42 -8.72
N LEU A 86 -19.53 3.35 -9.51
CA LEU A 86 -19.54 1.97 -9.02
C LEU A 86 -18.13 1.42 -8.88
N VAL A 87 -17.24 1.85 -9.77
CA VAL A 87 -15.85 1.41 -9.84
C VAL A 87 -14.90 2.58 -9.98
N GLU A 88 -13.69 2.37 -9.53
CA GLU A 88 -12.56 3.29 -9.68
C GLU A 88 -11.51 2.71 -10.60
N ILE A 89 -11.17 3.44 -11.65
CA ILE A 89 -9.99 3.16 -12.46
C ILE A 89 -8.87 4.03 -11.94
N ARG A 90 -7.82 3.41 -11.48
CA ARG A 90 -6.68 4.03 -10.81
C ARG A 90 -5.46 3.94 -11.73
N VAL A 91 -4.77 5.05 -11.94
CA VAL A 91 -3.44 5.03 -12.57
C VAL A 91 -2.44 4.70 -11.48
N VAL A 92 -1.98 3.45 -11.45
CA VAL A 92 -1.16 2.91 -10.35
C VAL A 92 0.34 3.09 -10.56
N GLY A 93 0.76 3.49 -11.77
CA GLY A 93 2.17 3.75 -12.09
C GLY A 93 2.34 4.43 -13.43
N GLY A 94 3.50 5.05 -13.66
CA GLY A 94 3.86 5.73 -14.89
C GLY A 94 3.28 7.14 -15.03
N PRO A 95 3.24 7.69 -16.26
CA PRO A 95 2.68 9.00 -16.52
C PRO A 95 1.22 9.12 -16.06
N GLY A 96 0.92 10.13 -15.24
CA GLY A 96 -0.40 10.32 -14.65
C GLY A 96 -0.67 9.49 -13.40
N ALA A 97 0.33 8.82 -12.84
CA ALA A 97 0.19 8.05 -11.60
C ALA A 97 -0.52 8.86 -10.51
N GLY A 98 -1.42 8.19 -9.79
CA GLY A 98 -2.24 8.79 -8.76
C GLY A 98 -3.60 9.30 -9.24
N SER A 99 -3.88 9.35 -10.55
CA SER A 99 -5.19 9.71 -11.05
C SER A 99 -6.22 8.63 -10.73
N ILE A 100 -7.41 9.06 -10.28
CA ILE A 100 -8.55 8.20 -9.98
C ILE A 100 -9.72 8.67 -10.84
N HIS A 101 -10.32 7.74 -11.57
CA HIS A 101 -11.50 7.99 -12.37
C HIS A 101 -12.63 7.08 -11.93
N ARG A 102 -13.74 7.68 -11.48
CA ARG A 102 -14.92 6.95 -11.03
C ARG A 102 -15.91 6.79 -12.19
N LEU A 103 -16.28 5.56 -12.47
CA LEU A 103 -17.22 5.23 -13.53
C LEU A 103 -18.51 4.64 -12.94
N GLY A 104 -19.64 5.16 -13.43
CA GLY A 104 -20.95 4.55 -13.27
C GLY A 104 -21.22 3.51 -14.35
N VAL A 105 -22.47 3.08 -14.50
CA VAL A 105 -22.91 2.20 -15.58
C VAL A 105 -22.77 2.90 -16.93
N GLY A 106 -22.15 2.24 -17.90
CA GLY A 106 -21.96 2.76 -19.24
C GLY A 106 -20.57 2.49 -19.82
N GLU A 107 -20.25 3.19 -20.91
CA GLU A 107 -18.96 3.08 -21.58
C GLU A 107 -18.14 4.35 -21.39
N ALA A 108 -16.82 4.16 -21.28
CA ALA A 108 -15.85 5.24 -21.20
C ALA A 108 -14.60 4.89 -22.01
N ASP A 109 -14.04 5.88 -22.71
CA ASP A 109 -12.82 5.72 -23.50
C ASP A 109 -11.62 6.29 -22.76
N ILE A 110 -10.49 5.58 -22.81
CA ILE A 110 -9.18 5.97 -22.30
C ILE A 110 -8.24 6.23 -23.47
N GLY A 111 -7.42 7.28 -23.36
CA GLY A 111 -6.40 7.58 -24.33
C GLY A 111 -5.68 8.90 -24.05
N SER A 112 -4.80 9.33 -24.96
CA SER A 112 -4.12 10.63 -24.88
C SER A 112 -4.93 11.77 -25.53
N GLY A 113 -6.01 11.45 -26.27
CA GLY A 113 -6.84 12.41 -27.00
C GLY A 113 -7.56 13.40 -26.10
N ALA A 114 -7.94 14.56 -26.65
CA ALA A 114 -8.65 15.59 -25.90
C ALA A 114 -10.14 15.28 -25.65
N THR A 115 -10.71 14.34 -26.42
CA THR A 115 -12.15 14.00 -26.40
C THR A 115 -12.48 12.74 -25.63
N VAL A 116 -11.45 12.01 -25.12
CA VAL A 116 -11.67 10.81 -24.31
C VAL A 116 -12.11 11.17 -22.90
N ALA A 117 -12.91 10.30 -22.28
CA ALA A 117 -13.38 10.48 -20.92
C ALA A 117 -12.22 10.45 -19.89
N MET A 118 -11.21 9.63 -20.16
CA MET A 118 -10.03 9.50 -19.29
C MET A 118 -8.76 9.80 -20.11
N ARG A 119 -8.28 11.03 -19.96
CA ARG A 119 -7.09 11.49 -20.66
C ARG A 119 -5.83 11.12 -19.89
N ILE A 120 -4.90 10.42 -20.57
CA ILE A 120 -3.62 10.04 -20.02
C ILE A 120 -2.50 10.92 -20.59
N PRO A 121 -1.65 11.53 -19.76
CA PRO A 121 -0.55 12.38 -20.21
C PRO A 121 0.68 11.56 -20.61
N ASP A 122 0.49 10.53 -21.42
CA ASP A 122 1.53 9.64 -21.95
C ASP A 122 1.53 9.73 -23.47
N SER A 123 2.65 10.17 -24.05
CA SER A 123 2.82 10.31 -25.50
C SER A 123 2.90 8.97 -26.25
N ALA A 124 3.20 7.88 -25.53
CA ALA A 124 3.22 6.53 -26.09
C ALA A 124 1.80 5.92 -26.18
N VAL A 125 0.79 6.54 -25.55
CA VAL A 125 -0.60 6.07 -25.57
C VAL A 125 -1.33 6.71 -26.76
N PRO A 126 -2.06 5.91 -27.60
CA PRO A 126 -2.88 6.44 -28.70
C PRO A 126 -3.96 7.40 -28.23
N ALA A 127 -4.49 8.23 -29.14
CA ALA A 127 -5.58 9.16 -28.82
C ALA A 127 -6.82 8.45 -28.25
N TYR A 128 -7.17 7.28 -28.84
CA TYR A 128 -8.11 6.30 -28.30
C TYR A 128 -7.37 5.00 -28.11
N ALA A 129 -7.27 4.50 -26.90
CA ALA A 129 -6.48 3.34 -26.57
C ALA A 129 -7.32 2.17 -26.08
N LEU A 130 -8.20 2.41 -25.12
CA LEU A 130 -9.05 1.40 -24.52
C LEU A 130 -10.48 1.91 -24.38
N ARG A 131 -11.45 1.00 -24.55
CA ARG A 131 -12.84 1.20 -24.18
C ARG A 131 -13.15 0.34 -22.98
N ILE A 132 -13.80 0.94 -21.98
CA ILE A 132 -14.24 0.26 -20.77
C ILE A 132 -15.76 0.31 -20.72
N ALA A 133 -16.39 -0.83 -20.49
CA ALA A 133 -17.82 -0.96 -20.26
C ALA A 133 -18.06 -1.43 -18.83
N VAL A 134 -18.88 -0.70 -18.08
CA VAL A 134 -19.26 -1.02 -16.69
C VAL A 134 -20.72 -1.41 -16.65
N ASP A 135 -21.02 -2.59 -16.13
CA ASP A 135 -22.39 -3.09 -15.96
C ASP A 135 -23.02 -2.59 -14.64
N SER A 136 -24.32 -2.88 -14.47
CA SER A 136 -25.08 -2.45 -13.28
C SER A 136 -24.66 -3.10 -11.96
N ARG A 137 -23.79 -4.13 -12.01
CA ARG A 137 -23.23 -4.82 -10.84
C ARG A 137 -21.77 -4.41 -10.56
N GLY A 138 -21.23 -3.45 -11.34
CA GLY A 138 -19.83 -3.06 -11.25
C GLY A 138 -18.86 -4.01 -11.96
N GLY A 139 -19.36 -4.95 -12.76
CA GLY A 139 -18.51 -5.77 -13.65
C GLY A 139 -17.91 -4.90 -14.74
N CYS A 140 -16.59 -5.02 -14.98
CA CYS A 140 -15.87 -4.24 -15.98
C CYS A 140 -15.42 -5.13 -17.14
N GLN A 141 -15.67 -4.65 -18.35
CA GLN A 141 -15.14 -5.23 -19.58
C GLN A 141 -14.21 -4.20 -20.24
N VAL A 142 -13.07 -4.62 -20.74
CA VAL A 142 -12.11 -3.76 -21.43
C VAL A 142 -11.86 -4.29 -22.83
N ALA A 143 -11.83 -3.38 -23.81
CA ALA A 143 -11.50 -3.70 -25.19
C ALA A 143 -10.45 -2.72 -25.72
N PRO A 144 -9.41 -3.19 -26.41
CA PRO A 144 -8.44 -2.31 -27.06
C PRO A 144 -9.03 -1.72 -28.34
N TYR A 145 -8.67 -0.48 -28.66
CA TYR A 145 -8.88 0.09 -29.98
C TYR A 145 -7.87 -0.48 -31.00
N GLU A 146 -8.21 -0.43 -32.27
CA GLU A 146 -7.33 -0.90 -33.34
C GLU A 146 -5.97 -0.18 -33.29
N GLY A 147 -4.89 -0.95 -33.29
CA GLY A 147 -3.52 -0.44 -33.17
C GLY A 147 -3.03 -0.13 -31.76
N ALA A 148 -3.88 -0.23 -30.74
CA ALA A 148 -3.45 -0.06 -29.35
C ALA A 148 -2.74 -1.33 -28.85
N GLN A 149 -1.51 -1.17 -28.38
CA GLN A 149 -0.72 -2.25 -27.76
C GLN A 149 -0.94 -2.20 -26.24
N ALA A 150 -1.91 -2.96 -25.74
CA ALA A 150 -2.20 -3.08 -24.33
C ALA A 150 -1.98 -4.51 -23.85
N THR A 151 -1.69 -4.66 -22.57
CA THR A 151 -1.62 -5.97 -21.90
C THR A 151 -2.52 -5.99 -20.67
N LEU A 152 -3.12 -7.14 -20.38
CA LEU A 152 -3.84 -7.43 -19.15
C LEU A 152 -3.05 -8.47 -18.35
N ASP A 153 -2.53 -8.13 -17.19
CA ASP A 153 -1.60 -8.96 -16.40
C ASP A 153 -0.45 -9.51 -17.27
N ARG A 154 0.13 -8.65 -18.14
CA ARG A 154 1.22 -8.94 -19.10
C ARG A 154 0.85 -9.79 -20.31
N GLU A 155 -0.36 -10.36 -20.35
CA GLU A 155 -0.85 -11.05 -21.55
C GLU A 155 -1.38 -10.02 -22.55
N PRO A 156 -1.06 -10.16 -23.86
CA PRO A 156 -1.53 -9.22 -24.88
C PRO A 156 -3.06 -9.15 -24.93
N LEU A 157 -3.61 -7.94 -24.77
CA LEU A 157 -5.04 -7.69 -24.87
C LEU A 157 -5.41 -7.44 -26.34
N THR A 158 -5.86 -8.48 -27.05
CA THR A 158 -6.19 -8.43 -28.49
C THR A 158 -7.70 -8.36 -28.76
N ALA A 159 -8.53 -8.68 -27.77
CA ALA A 159 -9.99 -8.67 -27.87
C ALA A 159 -10.59 -8.20 -26.54
N ALA A 160 -11.92 -7.98 -26.53
CA ALA A 160 -12.63 -7.63 -25.31
C ALA A 160 -12.44 -8.72 -24.25
N ALA A 161 -12.05 -8.33 -23.05
CA ALA A 161 -11.80 -9.21 -21.92
C ALA A 161 -12.47 -8.68 -20.64
N GLN A 162 -12.78 -9.58 -19.71
CA GLN A 162 -13.26 -9.21 -18.38
C GLN A 162 -12.08 -8.68 -17.56
N TRP A 163 -12.21 -7.45 -17.04
CA TRP A 163 -11.22 -6.86 -16.14
C TRP A 163 -11.69 -7.00 -14.70
N ARG A 164 -10.87 -7.62 -13.85
CA ARG A 164 -11.21 -7.91 -12.45
C ARG A 164 -10.35 -7.08 -11.50
N PRO A 165 -10.85 -6.73 -10.31
CA PRO A 165 -10.02 -6.14 -9.25
C PRO A 165 -8.77 -6.97 -8.98
N GLY A 166 -7.62 -6.29 -8.79
CA GLY A 166 -6.31 -6.94 -8.63
C GLY A 166 -5.53 -7.15 -9.92
N GLN A 167 -6.20 -7.22 -11.07
CA GLN A 167 -5.54 -7.27 -12.38
C GLN A 167 -5.08 -5.87 -12.82
N GLN A 168 -3.97 -5.82 -13.55
CA GLN A 168 -3.42 -4.57 -14.05
C GLN A 168 -3.40 -4.56 -15.59
N ILE A 169 -3.76 -3.40 -16.14
CA ILE A 169 -3.61 -3.12 -17.57
C ILE A 169 -2.42 -2.20 -17.75
N ALA A 170 -1.53 -2.54 -18.69
CA ALA A 170 -0.44 -1.67 -19.09
C ALA A 170 -0.61 -1.26 -20.56
N ILE A 171 -0.38 0.05 -20.83
CA ILE A 171 -0.32 0.60 -22.19
C ILE A 171 0.65 1.78 -22.21
N GLY A 172 1.60 1.75 -23.14
CA GLY A 172 2.73 2.68 -23.11
C GLY A 172 3.53 2.52 -21.82
N GLY A 173 3.81 3.61 -21.14
CA GLY A 173 4.45 3.63 -19.83
C GLY A 173 3.44 3.69 -18.67
N THR A 174 2.14 3.64 -18.94
CA THR A 174 1.08 3.84 -17.93
C THR A 174 0.45 2.53 -17.51
N MET A 175 0.26 2.35 -16.19
CA MET A 175 -0.34 1.17 -15.59
C MET A 175 -1.65 1.53 -14.90
N PHE A 176 -2.69 0.72 -15.12
CA PHE A 176 -4.03 0.90 -14.56
C PHE A 176 -4.41 -0.26 -13.66
N GLY A 177 -5.05 0.05 -12.54
CA GLY A 177 -5.72 -0.89 -11.67
C GLY A 177 -7.22 -0.63 -11.60
N LEU A 178 -7.99 -1.67 -11.34
CA LEU A 178 -9.42 -1.60 -11.10
C LEU A 178 -9.70 -1.85 -9.62
N ALA A 179 -10.52 -0.98 -9.01
CA ALA A 179 -11.01 -1.17 -7.65
C ALA A 179 -12.52 -0.88 -7.57
N PRO A 180 -13.26 -1.53 -6.67
CA PRO A 180 -14.62 -1.10 -6.36
C PRO A 180 -14.57 0.28 -5.71
N TYR A 181 -15.63 1.08 -5.92
CA TYR A 181 -15.77 2.31 -5.14
C TYR A 181 -16.12 1.96 -3.69
N GLU A 182 -15.32 2.44 -2.78
CA GLU A 182 -15.56 2.33 -1.35
C GLU A 182 -15.73 3.73 -0.75
N PRO A 183 -16.79 3.97 0.06
CA PRO A 183 -16.96 5.26 0.72
C PRO A 183 -15.87 5.51 1.78
N PRO A 184 -15.68 6.79 2.20
CA PRO A 184 -14.85 7.12 3.35
C PRO A 184 -15.28 6.35 4.60
N ASP A 185 -14.31 5.82 5.36
CA ASP A 185 -14.56 4.95 6.52
C ASP A 185 -13.83 5.40 7.81
N ALA A 186 -13.12 6.55 7.77
CA ALA A 186 -12.49 7.12 8.95
C ALA A 186 -13.53 7.70 9.91
N ALA A 187 -13.39 7.42 11.21
CA ALA A 187 -14.19 8.05 12.26
C ALA A 187 -13.65 9.47 12.52
N LEU A 188 -14.36 10.46 12.03
CA LEU A 188 -14.00 11.87 12.12
C LEU A 188 -14.98 12.63 13.01
N HIS A 189 -14.45 13.45 13.90
CA HIS A 189 -15.26 14.28 14.81
C HIS A 189 -14.82 15.75 14.67
N PRO A 190 -15.78 16.71 14.68
CA PRO A 190 -15.42 18.12 14.76
C PRO A 190 -14.59 18.38 16.03
N SER A 191 -13.46 19.09 15.91
CA SER A 191 -12.66 19.43 17.08
C SER A 191 -13.39 20.46 17.97
N VAL A 192 -13.15 20.40 19.27
CA VAL A 192 -13.81 21.25 20.28
C VAL A 192 -13.65 22.74 19.98
N ASP A 193 -12.54 23.14 19.38
CA ASP A 193 -12.28 24.54 19.00
C ASP A 193 -12.89 24.95 17.65
N GLY A 194 -13.62 24.05 16.98
CA GLY A 194 -14.27 24.27 15.70
C GLY A 194 -13.32 24.44 14.51
N GLY A 195 -11.99 24.46 14.71
CA GLY A 195 -11.00 24.77 13.66
C GLY A 195 -10.48 23.56 12.89
N GLY A 196 -10.71 22.36 13.37
CA GLY A 196 -10.21 21.13 12.78
C GLY A 196 -11.22 20.00 12.83
N ILE A 197 -10.75 18.86 12.41
CA ILE A 197 -11.45 17.58 12.44
C ILE A 197 -10.54 16.59 13.17
N ASP A 198 -10.98 16.12 14.30
CA ASP A 198 -10.22 15.17 15.12
C ASP A 198 -10.39 13.77 14.55
N PHE A 199 -9.28 13.08 14.38
CA PHE A 199 -9.20 11.72 13.89
C PHE A 199 -8.45 10.88 14.92
N ASN A 200 -9.13 9.89 15.47
CA ASN A 200 -8.50 8.88 16.32
C ASN A 200 -8.06 7.72 15.43
N ARG A 201 -6.75 7.52 15.33
CA ARG A 201 -6.16 6.46 14.49
C ARG A 201 -6.51 5.09 15.08
N PRO A 202 -7.19 4.21 14.33
CA PRO A 202 -7.38 2.85 14.79
C PRO A 202 -6.01 2.15 14.93
N PRO A 203 -5.86 1.24 15.90
CA PRO A 203 -4.68 0.38 15.98
C PRO A 203 -4.55 -0.45 14.70
N ARG A 204 -3.31 -0.67 14.28
CA ARG A 204 -3.00 -1.44 13.09
C ARG A 204 -2.65 -2.87 13.46
N LEU A 205 -3.44 -3.82 13.00
CA LEU A 205 -3.06 -5.23 13.05
C LEU A 205 -2.10 -5.52 11.89
N LEU A 206 -0.89 -5.91 12.25
CA LEU A 206 0.08 -6.37 11.25
C LEU A 206 -0.38 -7.73 10.70
N PRO A 207 -0.21 -7.98 9.39
CA PRO A 207 -0.56 -9.26 8.82
C PRO A 207 0.27 -10.39 9.48
N PRO A 208 -0.29 -11.61 9.62
CA PRO A 208 0.45 -12.75 10.17
C PRO A 208 1.64 -13.11 9.29
N GLU A 209 2.63 -13.77 9.90
CA GLU A 209 3.76 -14.30 9.14
C GLU A 209 3.29 -15.26 8.05
N ARG A 210 3.78 -15.07 6.84
CA ARG A 210 3.43 -15.88 5.67
C ARG A 210 4.30 -17.13 5.60
N VAL A 211 3.69 -18.24 5.19
CA VAL A 211 4.46 -19.44 4.85
C VAL A 211 5.16 -19.19 3.52
N THR A 212 6.48 -19.20 3.54
CA THR A 212 7.30 -18.88 2.36
C THR A 212 8.17 -20.05 1.90
N LYS A 213 8.29 -21.12 2.69
CA LYS A 213 9.14 -22.26 2.37
C LYS A 213 8.33 -23.50 2.11
N PHE A 214 8.49 -24.05 0.92
CA PHE A 214 7.83 -25.26 0.46
C PHE A 214 8.88 -26.28 0.07
N GLN A 215 8.62 -27.55 0.33
CA GLN A 215 9.50 -28.65 -0.03
C GLN A 215 8.69 -29.72 -0.76
N LEU A 216 9.13 -30.09 -1.97
CA LEU A 216 8.55 -31.18 -2.71
C LEU A 216 8.85 -32.53 -2.00
N PRO A 217 7.95 -33.52 -2.10
CA PRO A 217 8.17 -34.83 -1.52
C PRO A 217 9.30 -35.56 -2.26
N ASN A 218 9.99 -36.45 -1.55
CA ASN A 218 10.95 -37.31 -2.20
C ASN A 218 10.25 -38.30 -3.15
N PRO A 219 10.79 -38.55 -4.35
CA PRO A 219 10.24 -39.54 -5.25
C PRO A 219 10.27 -40.93 -4.63
N PRO A 220 9.30 -41.79 -4.92
CA PRO A 220 9.31 -43.15 -4.44
C PRO A 220 10.51 -43.88 -5.08
N SER A 221 11.27 -44.60 -4.26
CA SER A 221 12.41 -45.38 -4.73
C SER A 221 11.94 -46.41 -5.78
N GLU A 222 12.77 -46.59 -6.80
CA GLU A 222 12.51 -47.66 -7.78
C GLU A 222 12.35 -49.01 -7.04
N ALA A 223 11.34 -49.77 -7.45
CA ALA A 223 11.12 -51.08 -6.87
C ALA A 223 12.38 -51.96 -7.09
N GLU A 224 13.07 -52.29 -6.00
CA GLU A 224 14.23 -53.14 -6.05
C GLU A 224 13.90 -54.44 -6.81
N ARG A 225 14.60 -54.69 -7.91
CA ARG A 225 14.47 -55.93 -8.66
C ARG A 225 15.12 -57.04 -7.86
N ARG A 226 14.35 -57.69 -7.01
CA ARG A 226 14.83 -58.89 -6.31
C ARG A 226 15.18 -59.96 -7.34
N PRO A 227 16.39 -60.51 -7.35
CA PRO A 227 16.76 -61.58 -8.27
C PRO A 227 15.94 -62.84 -7.97
N ILE A 228 15.64 -63.56 -9.01
CA ILE A 228 14.91 -64.84 -8.86
C ILE A 228 15.78 -65.79 -8.03
N PRO A 229 15.29 -66.34 -6.91
CA PRO A 229 16.05 -67.28 -6.08
C PRO A 229 16.17 -68.63 -6.76
N LEU A 230 16.89 -68.72 -7.89
CA LEU A 230 17.05 -69.94 -8.70
C LEU A 230 17.64 -71.08 -7.89
N LEU A 231 18.55 -70.77 -6.96
CA LEU A 231 19.15 -71.77 -6.09
C LEU A 231 18.14 -72.47 -5.20
N MET A 232 17.16 -71.74 -4.64
CA MET A 232 16.09 -72.31 -3.81
C MET A 232 15.08 -73.16 -4.58
N ALA A 233 14.96 -72.94 -5.90
CA ALA A 233 14.11 -73.72 -6.76
C ALA A 233 14.78 -75.00 -7.27
N VAL A 234 16.10 -74.92 -7.61
CA VAL A 234 16.86 -76.03 -8.21
C VAL A 234 17.30 -77.09 -7.22
N VAL A 235 17.72 -76.69 -6.00
CA VAL A 235 18.25 -77.62 -4.98
C VAL A 235 17.18 -78.67 -4.54
N PRO A 236 15.94 -78.31 -4.19
CA PRO A 236 14.91 -79.27 -3.84
C PRO A 236 14.54 -80.20 -5.01
N LEU A 237 14.56 -79.67 -6.24
CA LEU A 237 14.29 -80.44 -7.46
C LEU A 237 15.33 -81.54 -7.65
N LEU A 238 16.64 -81.17 -7.57
CA LEU A 238 17.75 -82.14 -7.68
C LEU A 238 17.75 -83.14 -6.60
N MET A 239 17.45 -82.73 -5.34
CA MET A 239 17.29 -83.66 -4.21
C MET A 239 16.15 -84.61 -4.42
N GLY A 240 15.00 -84.11 -4.87
CA GLY A 240 13.83 -84.94 -5.14
C GLY A 240 14.03 -85.96 -6.26
N VAL A 241 14.71 -85.60 -7.33
CA VAL A 241 15.12 -86.47 -8.41
C VAL A 241 16.10 -87.52 -7.94
N GLY A 242 17.10 -87.16 -7.14
CA GLY A 242 18.06 -88.09 -6.53
C GLY A 242 17.38 -89.13 -5.59
N MET A 243 16.47 -88.60 -4.78
CA MET A 243 15.73 -89.47 -3.81
C MET A 243 14.70 -90.42 -4.48
N ALA A 244 14.07 -89.96 -5.56
CA ALA A 244 13.19 -90.74 -6.41
C ALA A 244 13.95 -91.88 -7.11
N TYR A 245 15.15 -91.60 -7.58
CA TYR A 245 16.04 -92.59 -8.18
C TYR A 245 16.48 -93.69 -7.14
N PHE A 246 16.94 -93.27 -5.95
CA PHE A 246 17.43 -94.18 -4.92
C PHE A 246 16.30 -95.04 -4.27
N LEU A 247 15.12 -94.43 -4.06
CA LEU A 247 14.00 -95.13 -3.35
C LEU A 247 13.02 -95.83 -4.29
N HIS A 248 13.18 -95.74 -5.63
CA HIS A 248 12.30 -96.25 -6.66
C HIS A 248 10.82 -95.84 -6.51
N GLN A 249 10.54 -94.64 -5.94
CA GLN A 249 9.19 -94.16 -5.67
C GLN A 249 8.88 -92.89 -6.46
N VAL A 250 8.08 -93.01 -7.53
CA VAL A 250 7.79 -91.94 -8.50
C VAL A 250 7.00 -90.78 -7.92
N TYR A 251 6.24 -90.96 -6.79
CA TYR A 251 5.48 -89.86 -6.18
C TYR A 251 6.39 -88.76 -5.59
N LEU A 252 7.65 -89.06 -5.27
CA LEU A 252 8.61 -88.08 -4.75
C LEU A 252 8.98 -87.07 -5.83
N LEU A 253 8.91 -87.36 -7.11
CA LEU A 253 9.05 -86.40 -8.19
C LEU A 253 7.93 -85.36 -8.25
N ALA A 254 6.69 -85.81 -7.93
CA ALA A 254 5.57 -84.86 -7.88
C ALA A 254 5.70 -83.92 -6.68
N MET A 255 6.16 -84.37 -5.55
CA MET A 255 6.46 -83.55 -4.35
C MET A 255 7.63 -82.57 -4.62
N ALA A 256 8.68 -83.02 -5.29
CA ALA A 256 9.83 -82.13 -5.66
C ALA A 256 9.47 -81.06 -6.68
N GLY A 257 8.51 -81.35 -7.58
CA GLY A 257 8.01 -80.35 -8.55
C GLY A 257 7.09 -79.27 -7.95
N LEU A 258 6.46 -79.54 -6.77
CA LEU A 258 5.56 -78.60 -6.12
C LEU A 258 6.27 -77.39 -5.59
N THR A 259 7.52 -77.49 -5.11
CA THR A 259 8.31 -76.40 -4.54
C THR A 259 8.67 -75.32 -5.56
N PRO A 260 9.20 -75.65 -6.76
CA PRO A 260 9.42 -74.67 -7.80
C PRO A 260 8.13 -73.96 -8.29
N VAL A 261 7.02 -74.67 -8.35
CA VAL A 261 5.71 -74.10 -8.75
C VAL A 261 5.21 -73.12 -7.72
N MET A 262 5.31 -73.44 -6.42
CA MET A 262 4.96 -72.53 -5.35
C MET A 262 5.87 -71.28 -5.32
N LEU A 263 7.19 -71.44 -5.50
CA LEU A 263 8.13 -70.34 -5.55
C LEU A 263 7.91 -69.42 -6.78
N LEU A 264 7.56 -70.00 -7.92
CA LEU A 264 7.19 -69.19 -9.11
C LEU A 264 5.87 -68.46 -8.86
N GLY A 265 4.89 -69.09 -8.23
CA GLY A 265 3.61 -68.47 -7.86
C GLY A 265 3.78 -67.34 -6.89
N SER A 266 4.56 -67.50 -5.83
CA SER A 266 4.86 -66.45 -4.86
C SER A 266 5.64 -65.30 -5.49
N TYR A 267 6.65 -65.58 -6.32
CA TYR A 267 7.42 -64.56 -7.05
C TYR A 267 6.55 -63.72 -8.00
N VAL A 268 5.66 -64.34 -8.74
CA VAL A 268 4.72 -63.67 -9.64
C VAL A 268 3.72 -62.83 -8.83
N SER A 269 3.24 -63.35 -7.70
CA SER A 269 2.34 -62.62 -6.80
C SER A 269 3.02 -61.40 -6.16
N GLU A 270 4.24 -61.58 -5.62
CA GLU A 270 5.02 -60.48 -5.04
C GLU A 270 5.36 -59.39 -6.08
N ARG A 271 5.70 -59.81 -7.30
CA ARG A 271 5.98 -58.91 -8.40
C ARG A 271 4.74 -58.10 -8.85
N ARG A 272 3.56 -58.71 -8.83
CA ARG A 272 2.28 -58.05 -9.12
C ARG A 272 1.90 -57.11 -7.99
N GLN A 273 2.11 -57.49 -6.76
CA GLN A 273 1.81 -56.73 -5.56
C GLN A 273 2.77 -55.50 -5.45
N GLY A 274 4.08 -55.71 -5.70
CA GLY A 274 5.08 -54.66 -5.72
C GLY A 274 4.82 -53.61 -6.82
N ARG A 275 4.38 -54.04 -8.03
CA ARG A 275 4.00 -53.12 -9.11
C ARG A 275 2.74 -52.31 -8.79
N LYS A 276 1.73 -52.93 -8.13
CA LYS A 276 0.53 -52.19 -7.68
C LYS A 276 0.89 -51.18 -6.59
N SER A 277 1.69 -51.58 -5.60
CA SER A 277 2.15 -50.73 -4.53
C SER A 277 2.98 -49.53 -5.07
N HIS A 278 3.91 -49.78 -5.98
CA HIS A 278 4.70 -48.70 -6.61
C HIS A 278 3.83 -47.73 -7.45
N GLY A 279 2.83 -48.30 -8.16
CA GLY A 279 1.88 -47.45 -8.92
C GLY A 279 1.03 -46.57 -8.00
N GLN A 280 0.62 -47.05 -6.85
CA GLN A 280 -0.11 -46.29 -5.85
C GLN A 280 0.80 -45.21 -5.21
N GLN A 281 2.01 -45.57 -4.81
CA GLN A 281 3.00 -44.59 -4.29
C GLN A 281 3.32 -43.49 -5.29
N LEU A 282 3.42 -43.82 -6.57
CA LEU A 282 3.65 -42.84 -7.62
C LEU A 282 2.44 -41.93 -7.82
N ALA A 283 1.22 -42.44 -7.69
CA ALA A 283 0.02 -41.62 -7.77
C ALA A 283 -0.09 -40.67 -6.55
N GLU A 284 0.14 -41.18 -5.34
CA GLU A 284 0.19 -40.37 -4.12
C GLU A 284 1.29 -39.29 -4.17
N TYR A 285 2.46 -39.65 -4.66
CA TYR A 285 3.56 -38.70 -4.87
C TYR A 285 3.15 -37.56 -5.82
N ARG A 286 2.55 -37.92 -6.97
CA ARG A 286 2.12 -36.91 -7.97
C ARG A 286 1.03 -36.00 -7.39
N GLU A 287 0.08 -36.55 -6.64
CA GLU A 287 -0.97 -35.77 -6.01
C GLU A 287 -0.40 -34.83 -4.94
N HIS A 288 0.52 -35.33 -4.11
CA HIS A 288 1.17 -34.52 -3.08
C HIS A 288 2.05 -33.43 -3.69
N LYS A 289 2.84 -33.75 -4.73
CA LYS A 289 3.62 -32.78 -5.49
C LYS A 289 2.73 -31.67 -6.07
N ALA A 290 1.66 -32.05 -6.76
CA ALA A 290 0.72 -31.09 -7.36
C ALA A 290 -0.01 -30.23 -6.32
N ARG A 291 -0.19 -30.75 -5.09
CA ARG A 291 -0.74 -29.95 -3.97
C ARG A 291 0.25 -28.89 -3.53
N ILE A 292 1.51 -29.26 -3.25
CA ILE A 292 2.55 -28.31 -2.82
C ILE A 292 2.83 -27.25 -3.89
N GLU A 293 2.84 -27.64 -5.17
CA GLU A 293 3.00 -26.69 -6.27
C GLU A 293 1.84 -25.67 -6.33
N ARG A 294 0.60 -26.09 -6.08
CA ARG A 294 -0.55 -25.17 -5.95
C ARG A 294 -0.44 -24.30 -4.73
N ASP A 295 -0.11 -24.86 -3.57
CA ASP A 295 0.05 -24.09 -2.33
C ASP A 295 1.16 -23.02 -2.47
N ALA A 296 2.25 -23.34 -3.18
CA ALA A 296 3.32 -22.38 -3.49
C ALA A 296 2.85 -21.30 -4.47
N ALA A 297 2.06 -21.65 -5.49
CA ALA A 297 1.49 -20.68 -6.43
C ALA A 297 0.49 -19.72 -5.73
N ASP A 298 -0.34 -20.25 -4.83
CA ASP A 298 -1.27 -19.45 -4.03
C ASP A 298 -0.52 -18.53 -3.06
N ALA A 299 0.61 -18.99 -2.50
CA ALA A 299 1.49 -18.18 -1.67
C ALA A 299 2.14 -17.03 -2.46
N LEU A 300 2.56 -17.25 -3.71
CA LEU A 300 3.08 -16.21 -4.60
C LEU A 300 2.06 -15.12 -4.88
N GLU A 301 0.82 -15.51 -5.19
CA GLU A 301 -0.25 -14.54 -5.43
C GLU A 301 -0.61 -13.77 -4.15
N THR A 302 -0.66 -14.46 -3.01
CA THR A 302 -0.86 -13.83 -1.69
C THR A 302 0.25 -12.83 -1.38
N GLU A 303 1.51 -13.17 -1.68
CA GLU A 303 2.64 -12.27 -1.50
C GLU A 303 2.54 -11.04 -2.41
N ARG A 304 2.14 -11.22 -3.68
CA ARG A 304 1.95 -10.13 -4.65
C ARG A 304 0.93 -9.12 -4.15
N ILE A 305 -0.24 -9.60 -3.71
CA ILE A 305 -1.31 -8.76 -3.17
C ILE A 305 -0.85 -8.03 -1.92
N ALA A 306 -0.23 -8.76 -0.98
CA ALA A 306 0.19 -8.21 0.29
C ALA A 306 1.28 -7.14 0.14
N ARG A 307 2.29 -7.34 -0.72
CA ARG A 307 3.31 -6.30 -0.99
C ARG A 307 2.71 -5.02 -1.55
N ARG A 308 1.69 -5.14 -2.42
CA ARG A 308 0.99 -3.97 -2.99
C ARG A 308 0.14 -3.25 -1.95
N ASP A 309 -0.51 -4.00 -1.06
CA ASP A 309 -1.29 -3.42 0.04
C ASP A 309 -0.40 -2.76 1.10
N GLU A 310 0.69 -3.40 1.50
CA GLU A 310 1.68 -2.86 2.45
C GLU A 310 2.34 -1.57 1.92
N CYS A 311 2.57 -1.47 0.60
CA CYS A 311 3.18 -0.32 -0.05
C CYS A 311 2.25 0.24 -1.13
N PRO A 312 1.21 1.00 -0.75
CA PRO A 312 0.17 1.46 -1.67
C PRO A 312 0.72 2.38 -2.76
N ASP A 313 0.10 2.31 -3.93
CA ASP A 313 0.39 3.17 -5.08
C ASP A 313 -0.15 4.60 -4.87
N PRO A 314 0.25 5.58 -5.73
CA PRO A 314 -0.18 6.96 -5.61
C PRO A 314 -1.71 7.16 -5.64
N ALA A 315 -2.45 6.37 -6.40
CA ALA A 315 -3.91 6.50 -6.45
C ALA A 315 -4.56 5.99 -5.16
N THR A 316 -4.06 4.88 -4.62
CA THR A 316 -4.49 4.37 -3.32
C THR A 316 -4.17 5.35 -2.19
N VAL A 317 -2.98 5.96 -2.17
CA VAL A 317 -2.60 6.99 -1.19
C VAL A 317 -3.51 8.22 -1.28
N LEU A 318 -3.85 8.68 -2.49
CA LEU A 318 -4.81 9.76 -2.66
C LEU A 318 -6.20 9.38 -2.13
N SER A 319 -6.66 8.17 -2.41
CA SER A 319 -7.94 7.65 -1.88
C SER A 319 -7.95 7.60 -0.35
N ILE A 320 -6.83 7.22 0.28
CA ILE A 320 -6.68 7.24 1.75
C ILE A 320 -6.82 8.67 2.31
N ALA A 321 -6.24 9.66 1.64
CA ALA A 321 -6.20 11.04 2.10
C ALA A 321 -7.45 11.85 1.75
N SER A 322 -8.00 11.71 0.52
CA SER A 322 -9.03 12.61 -0.01
C SER A 322 -10.47 12.28 0.41
N GLY A 323 -10.71 11.11 0.91
CA GLY A 323 -12.00 10.79 1.54
C GLY A 323 -11.73 10.09 2.84
N PRO A 324 -11.20 10.76 3.90
CA PRO A 324 -10.28 10.15 4.84
C PRO A 324 -10.66 8.71 5.17
N ARG A 325 -9.70 7.81 4.97
CA ARG A 325 -9.88 6.39 5.25
C ARG A 325 -9.26 6.05 6.59
N ARG A 326 -9.71 4.96 7.20
CA ARG A 326 -9.14 4.41 8.44
C ARG A 326 -7.63 4.12 8.34
N ARG A 327 -7.10 3.95 7.11
CA ARG A 327 -5.67 3.80 6.82
C ARG A 327 -4.87 5.12 6.85
N LEU A 328 -5.52 6.28 7.00
CA LEU A 328 -4.83 7.56 7.16
C LEU A 328 -3.93 7.48 8.38
N TRP A 329 -2.62 7.81 8.19
CA TRP A 329 -1.60 7.78 9.25
C TRP A 329 -1.43 6.41 9.92
N GLU A 330 -1.67 5.31 9.17
CA GLU A 330 -1.63 3.95 9.70
C GLU A 330 -0.26 3.48 10.20
N ARG A 331 0.84 4.06 9.64
CA ARG A 331 2.21 3.65 9.99
C ARG A 331 2.67 4.32 11.27
N ARG A 332 2.86 3.54 12.32
CA ARG A 332 3.37 3.99 13.61
C ARG A 332 4.88 3.76 13.70
N ARG A 333 5.55 4.48 14.59
CA ARG A 333 7.00 4.37 14.77
C ARG A 333 7.49 2.97 15.15
N THR A 334 6.64 2.18 15.80
CA THR A 334 6.90 0.78 16.18
C THR A 334 6.71 -0.20 15.02
N ASN A 335 6.08 0.22 13.93
CA ASN A 335 5.83 -0.66 12.80
C ASN A 335 7.09 -0.88 11.94
N PRO A 336 7.29 -2.07 11.38
CA PRO A 336 8.48 -2.38 10.55
C PRO A 336 8.52 -1.58 9.24
N ASP A 337 7.37 -1.06 8.77
CA ASP A 337 7.25 -0.25 7.55
C ASP A 337 7.23 1.27 7.85
N TYR A 338 7.61 1.68 9.07
CA TYR A 338 7.80 3.09 9.39
C TYR A 338 8.90 3.71 8.54
N LEU A 339 8.61 4.83 7.86
CA LEU A 339 9.46 5.49 6.88
C LEU A 339 9.99 4.58 5.76
N LEU A 340 9.24 3.53 5.42
CA LEU A 340 9.48 2.72 4.23
C LEU A 340 8.86 3.43 3.02
N LEU A 341 9.71 3.91 2.12
CA LEU A 341 9.31 4.74 0.98
C LEU A 341 9.24 3.91 -0.29
N ARG A 342 8.08 3.87 -0.94
CA ARG A 342 7.90 3.31 -2.27
C ARG A 342 8.34 4.34 -3.32
N VAL A 343 9.13 3.93 -4.30
CA VAL A 343 9.64 4.78 -5.38
C VAL A 343 9.05 4.42 -6.75
N GLY A 344 8.54 3.21 -6.89
CA GLY A 344 7.98 2.69 -8.13
C GLY A 344 7.73 1.19 -8.05
N THR A 345 7.58 0.54 -9.20
CA THR A 345 7.37 -0.91 -9.30
C THR A 345 8.36 -1.56 -10.27
N ALA A 346 8.77 -2.79 -9.95
CA ALA A 346 9.61 -3.63 -10.81
C ALA A 346 9.39 -5.12 -10.52
N ASP A 347 9.98 -5.98 -11.35
CA ASP A 347 10.03 -7.40 -11.07
C ASP A 347 11.04 -7.68 -9.98
N LEU A 348 10.57 -8.15 -8.84
CA LEU A 348 11.41 -8.43 -7.68
C LEU A 348 11.39 -9.91 -7.30
N PRO A 349 12.48 -10.42 -6.73
CA PRO A 349 12.49 -11.78 -6.19
C PRO A 349 11.38 -11.97 -5.15
N SER A 350 10.71 -13.12 -5.24
CA SER A 350 9.75 -13.58 -4.24
C SER A 350 10.47 -14.05 -2.97
N ALA A 351 9.81 -13.94 -1.83
CA ALA A 351 10.22 -14.61 -0.61
C ALA A 351 9.81 -16.10 -0.58
N VAL A 352 8.93 -16.52 -1.50
CA VAL A 352 8.50 -17.91 -1.62
C VAL A 352 9.60 -18.74 -2.27
N GLU A 353 10.06 -19.77 -1.55
CA GLU A 353 11.09 -20.72 -1.99
C GLU A 353 10.48 -22.11 -2.13
N LEU A 354 10.73 -22.77 -3.25
CA LEU A 354 10.38 -24.17 -3.44
C LEU A 354 11.65 -24.99 -3.56
N THR A 355 11.83 -25.96 -2.65
CA THR A 355 12.97 -26.87 -2.68
C THR A 355 12.54 -28.18 -3.34
N ASP A 356 13.23 -28.55 -4.42
CA ASP A 356 13.07 -29.83 -5.13
C ASP A 356 14.22 -30.78 -4.74
N PRO A 357 13.97 -31.83 -3.94
CA PRO A 357 15.02 -32.76 -3.52
C PRO A 357 15.55 -33.66 -4.65
N GLU A 358 14.86 -33.74 -5.81
CA GLU A 358 15.33 -34.49 -6.98
C GLU A 358 16.43 -33.77 -7.76
N GLN A 359 16.56 -32.47 -7.57
CA GLN A 359 17.52 -31.64 -8.32
C GLN A 359 18.89 -31.63 -7.66
N ASP A 360 19.93 -31.43 -8.47
CA ASP A 360 21.28 -31.18 -7.98
C ASP A 360 21.32 -29.93 -7.07
N GLU A 361 22.27 -29.87 -6.15
CA GLU A 361 22.38 -28.86 -5.10
C GLU A 361 22.23 -27.41 -5.63
N HIS A 362 22.73 -27.13 -6.84
CA HIS A 362 22.66 -25.81 -7.49
C HIS A 362 21.30 -25.47 -8.16
N ARG A 363 20.42 -26.48 -8.35
CA ARG A 363 19.09 -26.32 -8.95
C ARG A 363 17.96 -26.67 -7.99
N ARG A 364 18.29 -26.99 -6.77
CA ARG A 364 17.37 -27.47 -5.76
C ARG A 364 16.36 -26.41 -5.32
N GLN A 365 16.73 -25.12 -5.40
CA GLN A 365 15.84 -24.00 -5.08
C GLN A 365 15.33 -23.33 -6.34
N VAL A 366 14.00 -23.24 -6.44
CA VAL A 366 13.32 -22.48 -7.51
C VAL A 366 13.01 -21.09 -6.96
N PHE A 367 13.55 -20.07 -7.62
CA PHE A 367 13.28 -18.67 -7.30
C PHE A 367 12.28 -18.10 -8.29
N TRP A 368 11.26 -17.44 -7.78
CA TRP A 368 10.27 -16.75 -8.58
C TRP A 368 10.46 -15.25 -8.52
N LEU A 369 10.01 -14.57 -9.58
CA LEU A 369 9.87 -13.12 -9.61
C LEU A 369 8.40 -12.77 -9.41
N ILE A 370 8.14 -11.77 -8.56
CA ILE A 370 6.82 -11.15 -8.44
C ILE A 370 6.80 -9.98 -9.42
N PRO A 371 5.88 -10.00 -10.39
CA PRO A 371 5.76 -8.91 -11.35
C PRO A 371 5.19 -7.65 -10.69
N ASP A 372 5.70 -6.50 -11.12
CA ASP A 372 5.22 -5.17 -10.72
C ASP A 372 5.12 -5.01 -9.19
N ALA A 373 6.11 -5.57 -8.48
CA ALA A 373 6.21 -5.44 -7.03
C ALA A 373 6.73 -4.05 -6.63
N PRO A 374 6.27 -3.46 -5.51
CA PRO A 374 6.76 -2.18 -5.03
C PRO A 374 8.25 -2.21 -4.74
N VAL A 375 9.00 -1.26 -5.30
CA VAL A 375 10.41 -1.01 -4.99
C VAL A 375 10.46 0.02 -3.87
N THR A 376 11.11 -0.32 -2.77
CA THR A 376 11.09 0.48 -1.54
C THR A 376 12.47 0.84 -1.03
N VAL A 377 12.56 1.97 -0.32
CA VAL A 377 13.75 2.45 0.39
C VAL A 377 13.40 2.66 1.87
N PRO A 378 14.01 1.93 2.80
CA PRO A 378 13.82 2.13 4.24
C PRO A 378 14.63 3.34 4.71
N LEU A 379 13.99 4.52 4.82
CA LEU A 379 14.68 5.76 5.14
C LEU A 379 15.33 5.73 6.53
N THR A 380 14.73 5.05 7.50
CA THR A 380 15.32 4.86 8.84
C THR A 380 16.68 4.16 8.80
N ALA A 381 16.83 3.17 7.91
CA ALA A 381 18.07 2.42 7.76
C ALA A 381 19.10 3.13 6.87
N ARG A 382 18.65 3.99 5.94
CA ARG A 382 19.51 4.69 4.97
C ARG A 382 19.89 6.10 5.39
N GLY A 383 19.13 6.72 6.27
CA GLY A 383 19.37 8.08 6.75
C GLY A 383 19.16 9.18 5.71
N VAL A 384 19.83 9.10 4.57
CA VAL A 384 19.78 10.08 3.47
C VAL A 384 19.50 9.37 2.14
N LEU A 385 18.43 9.82 1.47
CA LEU A 385 18.02 9.35 0.14
C LEU A 385 18.29 10.45 -0.89
N GLY A 386 19.06 10.12 -1.93
CA GLY A 386 19.26 10.98 -3.09
C GLY A 386 18.28 10.62 -4.22
N VAL A 387 17.72 11.64 -4.89
CA VAL A 387 16.93 11.46 -6.11
C VAL A 387 17.48 12.39 -7.18
N ALA A 388 17.89 11.84 -8.31
CA ALA A 388 18.46 12.56 -9.43
C ALA A 388 17.64 12.36 -10.70
N GLY A 389 17.43 13.44 -11.44
CA GLY A 389 16.74 13.36 -12.73
C GLY A 389 16.58 14.71 -13.41
N PRO A 390 16.51 14.75 -14.75
CA PRO A 390 16.44 15.97 -15.53
C PRO A 390 15.10 16.71 -15.34
N GLY A 391 15.13 18.03 -15.41
CA GLY A 391 13.93 18.88 -15.37
C GLY A 391 13.13 18.72 -14.07
N ASP A 392 11.84 18.41 -14.20
CA ASP A 392 10.92 18.20 -13.05
C ASP A 392 10.82 16.72 -12.60
N THR A 393 11.53 15.79 -13.25
CA THR A 393 11.38 14.36 -12.97
C THR A 393 11.84 13.97 -11.57
N ALA A 394 12.99 14.47 -11.11
CA ALA A 394 13.44 14.26 -9.73
C ALA A 394 12.44 14.85 -8.72
N ARG A 395 11.90 16.06 -9.02
CA ARG A 395 10.88 16.68 -8.16
C ARG A 395 9.58 15.90 -8.15
N ALA A 396 9.17 15.28 -9.28
CA ALA A 396 7.97 14.46 -9.33
C ALA A 396 8.06 13.25 -8.41
N VAL A 397 9.22 12.57 -8.39
CA VAL A 397 9.50 11.49 -7.43
C VAL A 397 9.58 12.07 -6.00
N GLY A 398 10.28 13.18 -5.79
CA GLY A 398 10.37 13.82 -4.48
C GLY A 398 9.00 14.22 -3.90
N ARG A 399 8.11 14.76 -4.71
CA ARG A 399 6.73 15.07 -4.34
C ARG A 399 5.97 13.82 -3.89
N TRP A 400 6.12 12.72 -4.63
CA TRP A 400 5.55 11.44 -4.26
C TRP A 400 6.08 10.97 -2.89
N LEU A 401 7.39 11.03 -2.67
CA LEU A 401 8.00 10.63 -1.39
C LEU A 401 7.41 11.43 -0.21
N VAL A 402 7.27 12.74 -0.35
CA VAL A 402 6.68 13.60 0.69
C VAL A 402 5.19 13.32 0.88
N ALA A 403 4.45 13.13 -0.20
CA ALA A 403 3.01 12.89 -0.14
C ALA A 403 2.66 11.58 0.56
N GLN A 404 3.39 10.48 0.28
CA GLN A 404 3.18 9.22 0.98
C GLN A 404 3.57 9.30 2.47
N LEU A 405 4.63 10.06 2.80
CA LEU A 405 4.97 10.36 4.19
C LEU A 405 3.81 11.05 4.90
N ALA A 406 3.25 12.08 4.28
CA ALA A 406 2.15 12.86 4.88
C ALA A 406 0.83 12.10 5.00
N ALA A 407 0.54 11.15 4.10
CA ALA A 407 -0.69 10.36 4.15
C ALA A 407 -0.59 9.14 5.08
N LEU A 408 0.61 8.55 5.22
CA LEU A 408 0.78 7.28 5.93
C LEU A 408 1.34 7.44 7.36
N HIS A 409 1.87 8.63 7.71
CA HIS A 409 2.43 8.91 9.05
C HIS A 409 1.72 10.11 9.65
N SER A 410 1.50 10.07 10.96
CA SER A 410 0.89 11.19 11.69
C SER A 410 1.83 12.39 11.81
N PRO A 411 1.29 13.63 11.78
CA PRO A 411 2.09 14.83 12.09
C PRO A 411 2.63 14.87 13.53
N ASN A 412 2.07 14.07 14.45
CA ASN A 412 2.61 13.90 15.80
C ASN A 412 3.87 13.03 15.83
N ASP A 413 3.99 12.09 14.86
CA ASP A 413 5.13 11.18 14.75
C ASP A 413 6.21 11.71 13.79
N LEU A 414 5.80 12.46 12.76
CA LEU A 414 6.67 12.91 11.68
C LEU A 414 6.39 14.35 11.27
N GLN A 415 7.44 15.16 11.19
CA GLN A 415 7.43 16.48 10.55
C GLN A 415 8.22 16.48 9.26
N VAL A 416 7.85 17.36 8.34
CA VAL A 416 8.55 17.56 7.06
C VAL A 416 9.02 19.00 6.95
N CYS A 417 10.32 19.18 6.73
CA CYS A 417 10.93 20.49 6.48
C CYS A 417 11.39 20.59 5.02
N LEU A 418 11.03 21.64 4.34
CA LEU A 418 11.48 21.92 2.96
C LEU A 418 12.58 22.98 2.95
N LEU A 419 13.66 22.70 2.23
CA LEU A 419 14.70 23.65 1.87
C LEU A 419 14.79 23.69 0.34
N THR A 420 14.48 24.83 -0.25
CA THR A 420 14.51 25.05 -1.70
C THR A 420 14.94 26.47 -2.04
N ASP A 421 15.13 26.75 -3.31
CA ASP A 421 15.34 28.12 -3.80
C ASP A 421 14.10 28.65 -4.55
N SER A 422 14.21 29.85 -5.09
CA SER A 422 13.11 30.46 -5.85
C SER A 422 12.63 29.63 -7.06
N SER A 423 13.49 28.78 -7.64
CA SER A 423 13.13 27.91 -8.76
C SER A 423 12.21 26.76 -8.37
N GLY A 424 12.32 26.28 -7.13
CA GLY A 424 11.49 25.20 -6.59
C GLY A 424 10.16 25.66 -5.99
N LYS A 425 10.00 26.97 -5.72
CA LYS A 425 8.86 27.53 -5.00
C LYS A 425 7.51 27.03 -5.51
N VAL A 426 7.27 27.08 -6.82
CA VAL A 426 5.99 26.68 -7.43
C VAL A 426 5.76 25.17 -7.30
N SER A 427 6.81 24.34 -7.45
CA SER A 427 6.72 22.88 -7.36
C SER A 427 6.37 22.39 -5.95
N TRP A 428 6.65 23.19 -4.92
CA TRP A 428 6.48 22.83 -3.51
C TRP A 428 5.45 23.68 -2.76
N GLU A 429 4.76 24.59 -3.44
CA GLU A 429 3.79 25.51 -2.83
C GLU A 429 2.69 24.79 -2.04
N TRP A 430 2.31 23.59 -2.45
CA TRP A 430 1.31 22.74 -1.81
C TRP A 430 1.69 22.30 -0.37
N MET A 431 2.99 22.23 -0.04
CA MET A 431 3.45 21.78 1.28
C MET A 431 2.98 22.68 2.43
N ARG A 432 2.66 23.93 2.17
CA ARG A 432 2.10 24.85 3.18
C ARG A 432 0.75 24.37 3.76
N TRP A 433 0.03 23.53 3.02
CA TRP A 433 -1.23 22.96 3.46
C TRP A 433 -1.03 21.73 4.34
N LEU A 434 0.13 21.09 4.32
CA LEU A 434 0.42 19.91 5.11
C LEU A 434 0.48 20.22 6.61
N PRO A 435 -0.24 19.48 7.44
CA PRO A 435 -0.10 19.59 8.90
C PRO A 435 1.31 19.24 9.37
N HIS A 436 2.03 18.37 8.65
CA HIS A 436 3.43 17.96 8.90
C HIS A 436 4.46 19.08 8.74
N CYS A 437 4.12 20.14 8.03
CA CYS A 437 5.01 21.30 7.84
C CYS A 437 4.76 22.40 8.89
N ARG A 438 3.94 22.15 9.90
CA ARG A 438 3.64 23.10 10.97
C ARG A 438 4.43 22.76 12.23
N PRO A 439 4.99 23.76 12.93
CA PRO A 439 5.67 23.52 14.20
C PRO A 439 4.70 22.95 15.26
N THR A 440 5.17 22.00 16.04
CA THR A 440 4.38 21.38 17.13
C THR A 440 4.09 22.38 18.27
N ALA A 441 5.00 23.33 18.50
CA ALA A 441 4.91 24.35 19.55
C ALA A 441 4.10 25.57 19.10
N GLY A 442 2.78 25.47 19.15
CA GLY A 442 1.87 26.60 18.97
C GLY A 442 1.40 26.82 17.53
N ARG A 443 0.10 27.05 17.38
CA ARG A 443 -0.61 27.29 16.11
C ARG A 443 -0.19 28.56 15.36
N GLY A 444 0.85 29.27 15.81
CA GLY A 444 1.30 30.57 15.29
C GLY A 444 2.66 30.57 14.61
N GLY A 445 3.40 29.45 14.60
CA GLY A 445 4.73 29.37 13.99
C GLY A 445 4.68 29.42 12.45
N ALA A 446 5.75 29.97 11.83
CA ALA A 446 5.94 29.91 10.39
C ALA A 446 6.09 28.44 9.96
N ALA A 447 5.56 28.10 8.78
CA ALA A 447 5.71 26.76 8.20
C ALA A 447 7.19 26.35 8.14
N LEU A 448 7.48 25.05 8.26
CA LEU A 448 8.83 24.49 8.17
C LEU A 448 9.33 24.51 6.72
N ILE A 449 9.29 25.68 6.10
CA ILE A 449 9.65 25.91 4.70
C ILE A 449 10.69 27.02 4.65
N GLY A 450 11.86 26.72 4.04
CA GLY A 450 12.87 27.67 3.62
C GLY A 450 12.87 27.73 2.08
N ASN A 451 12.49 28.88 1.50
CA ASN A 451 12.38 29.06 0.05
C ASN A 451 13.13 30.29 -0.47
N ASP A 452 13.89 30.93 0.37
CA ASP A 452 14.85 32.02 0.10
C ASP A 452 16.09 31.86 1.00
N ALA A 453 17.13 32.64 0.75
CA ALA A 453 18.41 32.47 1.43
C ALA A 453 18.33 32.65 2.95
N GLU A 454 17.49 33.56 3.44
CA GLU A 454 17.35 33.87 4.86
C GLU A 454 16.56 32.79 5.57
N SER A 455 15.39 32.39 5.04
CA SER A 455 14.55 31.34 5.60
C SER A 455 15.24 29.97 5.57
N VAL A 456 15.99 29.65 4.51
CA VAL A 456 16.80 28.42 4.44
C VAL A 456 17.88 28.41 5.53
N ALA A 457 18.64 29.51 5.70
CA ALA A 457 19.68 29.60 6.72
C ALA A 457 19.07 29.46 8.13
N THR A 458 17.93 30.09 8.37
CA THR A 458 17.19 29.99 9.64
C THR A 458 16.77 28.54 9.92
N ARG A 459 16.16 27.84 8.94
CA ARG A 459 15.74 26.43 9.11
C ARG A 459 16.93 25.49 9.36
N ILE A 460 18.04 25.67 8.65
CA ILE A 460 19.27 24.91 8.90
C ILE A 460 19.76 25.13 10.33
N GLY A 461 19.78 26.37 10.80
CA GLY A 461 20.18 26.69 12.18
C GLY A 461 19.29 26.04 13.25
N GLU A 462 17.98 26.09 13.05
CA GLU A 462 17.00 25.43 13.95
C GLU A 462 17.18 23.90 13.98
N LEU A 463 17.36 23.28 12.81
CA LEU A 463 17.59 21.83 12.70
C LEU A 463 18.90 21.41 13.36
N LEU A 464 19.98 22.20 13.20
CA LEU A 464 21.26 21.93 13.86
C LEU A 464 21.15 22.04 15.38
N ALA A 465 20.46 23.05 15.89
CA ALA A 465 20.22 23.20 17.32
C ALA A 465 19.45 21.99 17.88
N LEU A 466 18.41 21.54 17.16
CA LEU A 466 17.64 20.35 17.52
C LEU A 466 18.51 19.08 17.51
N VAL A 467 19.32 18.88 16.49
CA VAL A 467 20.25 17.73 16.41
C VAL A 467 21.22 17.74 17.58
N ALA A 468 21.79 18.91 17.91
CA ALA A 468 22.72 19.04 19.04
C ALA A 468 22.04 18.76 20.38
N GLU A 469 20.81 19.21 20.58
CA GLU A 469 20.00 18.94 21.77
C GLU A 469 19.71 17.45 21.91
N ARG A 470 19.24 16.80 20.85
CA ARG A 470 18.95 15.36 20.84
C ARG A 470 20.21 14.50 21.05
N GLN A 471 21.33 14.88 20.45
CA GLN A 471 22.62 14.21 20.70
C GLN A 471 23.08 14.36 22.17
N LYS A 472 22.85 15.52 22.77
CA LYS A 472 23.14 15.73 24.20
C LYS A 472 22.27 14.85 25.09
N ALA A 473 20.97 14.79 24.80
CA ALA A 473 20.01 13.94 25.53
C ALA A 473 20.37 12.45 25.39
N LEU A 474 20.74 11.99 24.18
CA LEU A 474 21.17 10.62 23.93
C LEU A 474 22.41 10.24 24.74
N ARG A 475 23.41 11.14 24.81
CA ARG A 475 24.60 10.94 25.64
C ARG A 475 24.30 10.90 27.14
N GLN A 476 23.31 11.66 27.59
CA GLN A 476 22.91 11.72 29.01
C GLN A 476 22.07 10.51 29.43
N SER A 477 21.23 9.97 28.55
CA SER A 477 20.38 8.81 28.85
C SER A 477 21.12 7.48 28.93
N GLY A 478 22.33 7.39 28.38
CA GLY A 478 23.09 6.12 28.27
C GLY A 478 22.43 5.07 27.37
N GLN A 479 21.32 5.41 26.74
CA GLN A 479 20.61 4.54 25.79
C GLN A 479 21.25 4.64 24.40
N GLN A 480 21.42 3.50 23.72
CA GLN A 480 21.96 3.50 22.35
C GLN A 480 20.94 4.06 21.33
N GLN A 481 19.67 4.09 21.66
CA GLN A 481 18.59 4.65 20.82
C GLN A 481 17.58 5.35 21.74
N ALA A 482 17.60 6.68 21.80
CA ALA A 482 16.52 7.45 22.38
C ALA A 482 15.48 7.72 21.28
N GLN A 483 14.22 7.46 21.59
CA GLN A 483 13.11 7.78 20.68
C GLN A 483 12.74 9.26 20.86
N PHE A 484 13.19 10.09 19.92
CA PHE A 484 12.79 11.50 19.88
C PHE A 484 11.50 11.65 19.06
N ARG A 485 10.58 12.50 19.50
CA ARG A 485 9.32 12.81 18.79
C ARG A 485 9.20 14.30 18.55
N PRO A 486 8.70 14.70 17.38
CA PRO A 486 8.55 13.91 16.14
C PRO A 486 9.89 13.62 15.46
N ASP A 487 9.96 12.60 14.59
CA ASP A 487 11.04 12.51 13.62
C ASP A 487 10.90 13.61 12.57
N ILE A 488 11.98 13.95 11.89
CA ILE A 488 11.95 15.00 10.87
C ILE A 488 12.53 14.46 9.56
N VAL A 489 11.83 14.69 8.46
CA VAL A 489 12.36 14.48 7.12
C VAL A 489 12.61 15.83 6.46
N VAL A 490 13.86 16.11 6.11
CA VAL A 490 14.28 17.36 5.47
C VAL A 490 14.42 17.12 3.97
N VAL A 491 13.68 17.87 3.17
CA VAL A 491 13.77 17.87 1.70
C VAL A 491 14.73 18.94 1.25
N PHE A 492 15.83 18.54 0.60
CA PHE A 492 16.81 19.42 -0.01
C PHE A 492 16.58 19.50 -1.52
N ASP A 493 15.83 20.47 -2.01
CA ASP A 493 15.60 20.67 -3.45
C ASP A 493 16.69 21.60 -4.04
N GLY A 494 17.56 21.06 -4.89
CA GLY A 494 18.80 21.67 -5.33
C GLY A 494 19.95 21.39 -4.36
N SER A 495 20.12 20.13 -4.02
CA SER A 495 20.99 19.64 -2.94
C SER A 495 22.45 20.07 -3.07
N ARG A 496 22.99 20.22 -4.31
CA ARG A 496 24.35 20.73 -4.55
C ARG A 496 24.57 22.12 -3.96
N LYS A 497 23.61 23.05 -4.20
CA LYS A 497 23.70 24.41 -3.70
C LYS A 497 23.51 24.45 -2.18
N LEU A 498 22.50 23.74 -1.68
CA LEU A 498 22.15 23.70 -0.27
C LEU A 498 23.22 23.04 0.58
N ARG A 499 23.92 22.04 0.05
CA ARG A 499 25.03 21.36 0.74
C ARG A 499 26.20 22.31 1.05
N SER A 500 26.40 23.35 0.22
CA SER A 500 27.45 24.34 0.44
C SER A 500 27.16 25.32 1.59
N LEU A 501 25.92 25.35 2.08
CA LEU A 501 25.55 26.23 3.19
C LEU A 501 26.13 25.69 4.52
N PRO A 502 26.51 26.60 5.44
CA PRO A 502 27.04 26.21 6.74
C PRO A 502 26.09 25.28 7.49
N GLY A 503 26.60 24.15 7.99
CA GLY A 503 25.86 23.19 8.79
C GLY A 503 25.12 22.11 8.00
N SER A 504 24.89 22.26 6.70
CA SER A 504 24.15 21.27 5.89
C SER A 504 24.82 19.90 5.89
N ILE A 505 26.14 19.84 5.74
CA ILE A 505 26.90 18.57 5.78
C ILE A 505 26.77 17.89 7.16
N GLN A 506 26.86 18.70 8.23
CA GLN A 506 26.69 18.18 9.59
C GLN A 506 25.29 17.62 9.79
N LEU A 507 24.26 18.31 9.30
CA LEU A 507 22.87 17.85 9.38
C LEU A 507 22.67 16.51 8.66
N LEU A 508 23.21 16.35 7.43
CA LEU A 508 23.10 15.13 6.65
C LEU A 508 23.84 13.94 7.30
N ARG A 509 24.98 14.22 7.94
CA ARG A 509 25.83 13.17 8.55
C ARG A 509 25.32 12.76 9.94
N ASP A 510 24.99 13.73 10.77
CA ASP A 510 24.74 13.52 12.20
C ASP A 510 23.23 13.39 12.53
N GLY A 511 22.36 13.92 11.66
CA GLY A 511 20.90 13.93 11.82
C GLY A 511 20.26 12.54 11.91
N PRO A 512 20.61 11.57 11.03
CA PRO A 512 19.94 10.27 11.04
C PRO A 512 20.03 9.51 12.36
N ALA A 513 21.13 9.67 13.09
CA ALA A 513 21.32 9.06 14.42
C ALA A 513 20.32 9.56 15.49
N VAL A 514 19.66 10.69 15.25
CA VAL A 514 18.75 11.33 16.20
C VAL A 514 17.35 11.62 15.59
N GLY A 515 16.96 10.86 14.56
CA GLY A 515 15.63 10.95 13.94
C GLY A 515 15.44 12.15 13.02
N VAL A 516 16.52 12.67 12.41
CA VAL A 516 16.45 13.71 11.38
C VAL A 516 17.01 13.15 10.07
N TYR A 517 16.13 12.77 9.17
CA TYR A 517 16.42 12.14 7.89
C TYR A 517 16.40 13.16 6.75
N ALA A 518 16.94 12.79 5.59
CA ALA A 518 16.94 13.68 4.46
C ALA A 518 16.57 13.02 3.13
N VAL A 519 15.89 13.80 2.26
CA VAL A 519 15.66 13.49 0.85
C VAL A 519 16.31 14.61 0.03
N CYS A 520 17.34 14.28 -0.72
CA CYS A 520 18.15 15.22 -1.50
C CYS A 520 17.81 15.11 -2.99
N LEU A 521 17.38 16.19 -3.61
CA LEU A 521 16.98 16.23 -5.02
C LEU A 521 17.98 17.03 -5.83
N ASP A 522 18.37 16.52 -7.00
CA ASP A 522 19.17 17.29 -7.96
C ASP A 522 18.94 16.81 -9.41
N ALA A 523 19.50 17.53 -10.38
CA ALA A 523 19.34 17.22 -11.80
C ALA A 523 20.19 16.01 -12.28
N ASP A 524 21.28 15.69 -11.59
CA ASP A 524 22.21 14.63 -11.96
C ASP A 524 22.75 13.95 -10.70
N GLU A 525 23.00 12.64 -10.77
CA GLU A 525 23.54 11.83 -9.67
C GLU A 525 24.82 12.38 -9.06
N ARG A 526 25.71 12.93 -9.91
CA ARG A 526 27.00 13.54 -9.48
C ARG A 526 26.83 14.80 -8.63
N LEU A 527 25.66 15.38 -8.63
CA LEU A 527 25.33 16.58 -7.86
C LEU A 527 24.77 16.25 -6.48
N LEU A 528 24.41 14.99 -6.26
CA LEU A 528 23.89 14.53 -4.97
C LEU A 528 24.99 14.54 -3.88
N PRO A 529 24.61 14.75 -2.62
CA PRO A 529 25.52 14.63 -1.48
C PRO A 529 26.14 13.24 -1.36
N ALA A 530 27.42 13.16 -0.97
CA ALA A 530 28.12 11.90 -0.71
C ALA A 530 27.54 11.13 0.49
N GLU A 531 26.77 11.79 1.33
CA GLU A 531 26.07 11.26 2.50
C GLU A 531 24.84 10.38 2.12
N CYS A 532 24.42 10.35 0.85
CA CYS A 532 23.32 9.52 0.37
C CYS A 532 23.68 8.03 0.44
N GLN A 533 22.96 7.26 1.25
CA GLN A 533 23.12 5.79 1.35
C GLN A 533 22.13 5.04 0.45
N ALA A 534 21.15 5.71 -0.11
CA ALA A 534 20.31 5.23 -1.19
C ALA A 534 20.21 6.31 -2.26
N VAL A 535 20.19 5.90 -3.52
CA VAL A 535 20.10 6.81 -4.67
C VAL A 535 19.09 6.26 -5.67
N VAL A 536 18.17 7.13 -6.10
CA VAL A 536 17.20 6.89 -7.16
C VAL A 536 17.57 7.81 -8.33
N VAL A 537 17.85 7.24 -9.48
CA VAL A 537 18.16 7.99 -10.70
C VAL A 537 17.06 7.78 -11.72
N VAL A 538 16.56 8.89 -12.27
CA VAL A 538 15.55 8.87 -13.35
C VAL A 538 16.29 8.77 -14.68
N ASP A 539 16.30 7.57 -15.24
CA ASP A 539 16.85 7.27 -16.56
C ASP A 539 15.74 7.29 -17.63
N PRO A 540 16.04 7.39 -18.92
CA PRO A 540 15.03 7.35 -19.99
C PRO A 540 14.14 6.10 -20.00
N ASP A 541 14.69 4.97 -19.54
CA ASP A 541 14.02 3.65 -19.52
C ASP A 541 13.36 3.32 -18.17
N GLY A 542 13.22 4.29 -17.26
CA GLY A 542 12.66 4.11 -15.93
C GLY A 542 13.60 4.57 -14.82
N LEU A 543 13.35 4.10 -13.58
CA LEU A 543 14.25 4.42 -12.48
C LEU A 543 15.32 3.33 -12.29
N ARG A 544 16.48 3.79 -11.83
CA ARG A 544 17.54 2.95 -11.27
C ARG A 544 17.66 3.23 -9.78
N VAL A 545 17.49 2.20 -8.96
CA VAL A 545 17.52 2.32 -7.49
C VAL A 545 18.73 1.59 -6.96
N GLN A 546 19.62 2.33 -6.31
CA GLN A 546 20.82 1.81 -5.66
C GLN A 546 20.70 2.02 -4.16
N GLN A 547 21.00 1.01 -3.38
CA GLN A 547 21.04 1.11 -1.92
C GLN A 547 22.34 0.48 -1.42
N MET A 548 22.93 1.07 -0.39
CA MET A 548 24.11 0.51 0.24
C MET A 548 23.87 -0.94 0.67
N MET A 549 24.79 -1.85 0.36
CA MET A 549 24.74 -3.28 0.70
C MET A 549 23.55 -4.04 0.07
N ALA A 550 22.92 -3.51 -0.97
CA ALA A 550 21.85 -4.19 -1.71
C ALA A 550 22.13 -4.20 -3.22
N SER A 551 21.51 -5.14 -3.93
CA SER A 551 21.59 -5.19 -5.39
C SER A 551 20.86 -4.00 -6.02
N THR A 552 21.42 -3.48 -7.11
CA THR A 552 20.78 -2.40 -7.88
C THR A 552 19.55 -2.92 -8.60
N VAL A 553 18.41 -2.26 -8.39
CA VAL A 553 17.17 -2.51 -9.16
C VAL A 553 17.12 -1.54 -10.34
N ARG A 554 16.88 -2.05 -11.53
CA ARG A 554 16.80 -1.27 -12.78
C ARG A 554 15.43 -1.39 -13.41
N GLN A 555 15.13 -0.51 -14.37
CA GLN A 555 13.85 -0.52 -15.11
C GLN A 555 12.64 -0.45 -14.18
N VAL A 556 12.75 0.34 -13.10
CA VAL A 556 11.65 0.57 -12.17
C VAL A 556 10.68 1.57 -12.80
N HIS A 557 9.41 1.21 -12.91
CA HIS A 557 8.35 2.13 -13.34
C HIS A 557 8.12 3.19 -12.24
N PRO A 558 8.29 4.49 -12.54
CA PRO A 558 8.24 5.54 -11.52
C PRO A 558 6.83 5.82 -11.00
N ASP A 559 6.74 6.18 -9.74
CA ASP A 559 5.55 6.71 -9.10
C ASP A 559 5.63 8.26 -8.97
N GLY A 560 5.83 8.97 -10.07
CA GLY A 560 5.94 10.43 -10.04
C GLY A 560 4.58 11.13 -10.03
N VAL A 561 4.41 12.15 -9.19
CA VAL A 561 3.15 12.90 -9.09
C VAL A 561 3.33 14.40 -9.42
N ASN A 562 2.26 15.03 -9.94
CA ASN A 562 2.25 16.44 -10.29
C ASN A 562 1.83 17.33 -9.10
N PRO A 563 2.13 18.66 -9.14
CA PRO A 563 1.78 19.59 -8.06
C PRO A 563 0.27 19.68 -7.76
N GLY A 564 -0.58 19.56 -8.78
CA GLY A 564 -2.05 19.61 -8.61
C GLY A 564 -2.57 18.42 -7.79
N TRP A 565 -2.05 17.23 -8.07
CA TRP A 565 -2.33 16.02 -7.28
C TRP A 565 -1.90 16.20 -5.81
N CYS A 566 -0.68 16.75 -5.60
CA CYS A 566 -0.18 17.01 -4.24
C CYS A 566 -1.02 18.06 -3.50
N THR A 567 -1.46 19.12 -4.19
CA THR A 567 -2.34 20.14 -3.62
C THR A 567 -3.65 19.54 -3.15
N ARG A 568 -4.23 18.63 -3.94
CA ARG A 568 -5.45 17.94 -3.59
C ARG A 568 -5.27 17.08 -2.33
N LEU A 569 -4.23 16.26 -2.27
CA LEU A 569 -3.90 15.46 -1.10
C LEU A 569 -3.69 16.35 0.14
N ALA A 570 -2.84 17.36 0.04
CA ALA A 570 -2.50 18.22 1.16
C ALA A 570 -3.70 18.98 1.73
N ARG A 571 -4.58 19.52 0.87
CA ARG A 571 -5.82 20.18 1.31
C ARG A 571 -6.81 19.23 1.96
N SER A 572 -6.88 17.98 1.49
CA SER A 572 -7.76 16.98 2.09
C SER A 572 -7.37 16.63 3.53
N ILE A 573 -6.07 16.59 3.84
CA ILE A 573 -5.59 16.30 5.20
C ILE A 573 -5.34 17.55 6.04
N ALA A 574 -5.36 18.75 5.44
CA ALA A 574 -5.08 20.00 6.14
C ALA A 574 -5.93 20.23 7.41
N PRO A 575 -7.25 19.96 7.40
CA PRO A 575 -8.10 20.16 8.56
C PRO A 575 -8.00 19.05 9.60
N ILE A 576 -7.39 17.90 9.26
CA ILE A 576 -7.39 16.71 10.10
C ILE A 576 -6.31 16.84 11.18
N ARG A 577 -6.66 16.48 12.42
CA ARG A 577 -5.77 16.44 13.56
C ARG A 577 -5.74 15.04 14.13
N ASP A 578 -4.56 14.56 14.43
CA ASP A 578 -4.39 13.30 15.15
C ASP A 578 -4.69 13.54 16.64
N ALA A 579 -5.81 13.01 17.08
CA ALA A 579 -6.27 13.08 18.46
C ALA A 579 -5.95 11.78 19.23
N SER A 580 -5.20 10.85 18.62
CA SER A 580 -4.82 9.60 19.29
C SER A 580 -3.86 9.87 20.45
N ASP A 581 -4.16 9.35 21.61
CA ASP A 581 -3.22 9.31 22.72
C ASP A 581 -2.09 8.32 22.40
N ASP A 582 -0.87 8.65 22.85
CA ASP A 582 0.34 7.88 22.56
C ASP A 582 0.43 6.52 23.27
N ASP A 583 -0.48 6.23 24.20
CA ASP A 583 -0.55 4.94 24.88
C ASP A 583 -1.09 3.86 23.92
N GLU A 584 -0.30 2.83 23.67
CA GLU A 584 -0.69 1.67 22.83
C GLU A 584 -1.96 0.96 23.34
N ALA A 585 -2.37 1.21 24.59
CA ALA A 585 -3.61 0.75 25.20
C ALA A 585 -4.84 1.60 24.85
N ALA A 586 -4.65 2.83 24.34
CA ALA A 586 -5.73 3.81 24.12
C ALA A 586 -6.51 3.60 22.78
N GLY A 587 -6.26 2.53 22.07
CA GLY A 587 -6.88 2.31 20.77
C GLY A 587 -8.25 1.62 20.78
N LEU A 588 -8.67 1.05 21.90
CA LEU A 588 -10.02 0.53 22.05
C LEU A 588 -10.93 1.63 22.60
N PRO A 589 -12.14 1.80 22.06
CA PRO A 589 -13.09 2.73 22.65
C PRO A 589 -13.42 2.29 24.09
N ASP A 590 -13.52 3.25 25.02
CA ASP A 590 -13.89 3.00 26.42
C ASP A 590 -15.27 2.34 26.55
N SER A 591 -16.11 2.50 25.53
CA SER A 591 -17.42 1.87 25.45
C SER A 591 -17.83 1.67 23.98
N ALA A 592 -18.45 0.54 23.69
CA ALA A 592 -19.04 0.25 22.39
C ALA A 592 -20.55 0.02 22.56
N ARG A 593 -21.37 0.93 22.00
CA ARG A 593 -22.83 0.75 22.02
C ARG A 593 -23.24 -0.15 20.86
N LEU A 594 -23.99 -1.21 21.13
CA LEU A 594 -24.41 -2.19 20.12
C LEU A 594 -25.08 -1.55 18.90
N LEU A 595 -25.89 -0.53 19.10
CA LEU A 595 -26.59 0.14 17.99
C LEU A 595 -25.63 0.93 17.08
N ASP A 596 -24.57 1.51 17.67
CA ASP A 596 -23.54 2.22 16.91
C ASP A 596 -22.70 1.21 16.11
N VAL A 597 -22.26 0.13 16.76
CA VAL A 597 -21.51 -0.98 16.12
C VAL A 597 -22.30 -1.58 14.96
N LEU A 598 -23.59 -1.73 15.15
CA LEU A 598 -24.49 -2.22 14.12
C LEU A 598 -24.95 -1.14 13.13
N ARG A 599 -24.63 0.14 13.33
CA ARG A 599 -25.12 1.27 12.53
C ARG A 599 -26.67 1.28 12.42
N LEU A 600 -27.32 1.08 13.56
CA LEU A 600 -28.79 1.02 13.70
C LEU A 600 -29.33 2.15 14.60
N GLU A 601 -28.67 3.27 14.68
CA GLU A 601 -29.11 4.44 15.48
C GLU A 601 -29.76 5.49 14.56
N PRO A 602 -31.04 5.86 14.72
CA PRO A 602 -32.02 5.24 15.60
C PRO A 602 -32.52 3.88 15.07
N PRO A 603 -32.83 2.91 15.96
CA PRO A 603 -33.24 1.58 15.52
C PRO A 603 -34.64 1.61 14.90
N ARG A 604 -34.75 1.19 13.63
CA ARG A 604 -35.99 1.06 12.91
C ARG A 604 -36.29 -0.41 12.62
N ALA A 605 -37.55 -0.80 12.73
CA ALA A 605 -37.97 -2.18 12.46
C ALA A 605 -37.61 -2.63 11.03
N GLU A 606 -37.66 -1.71 10.06
CA GLU A 606 -37.33 -1.96 8.65
C GLU A 606 -35.84 -2.27 8.45
N ASP A 607 -34.95 -1.56 9.15
CA ASP A 607 -33.51 -1.76 9.07
C ASP A 607 -33.12 -3.12 9.67
N ILE A 608 -33.77 -3.51 10.77
CA ILE A 608 -33.56 -4.83 11.42
C ILE A 608 -34.08 -5.94 10.51
N ALA A 609 -35.28 -5.79 9.94
CA ALA A 609 -35.85 -6.77 9.01
C ALA A 609 -35.01 -6.89 7.74
N GLY A 610 -34.52 -5.78 7.21
CA GLY A 610 -33.60 -5.73 6.07
C GLY A 610 -32.32 -6.51 6.32
N ARG A 611 -31.71 -6.36 7.51
CA ARG A 611 -30.52 -7.13 7.90
C ARG A 611 -30.78 -8.62 8.01
N TRP A 612 -31.89 -9.03 8.60
CA TRP A 612 -32.25 -10.44 8.69
C TRP A 612 -32.48 -11.06 7.30
N THR A 613 -33.08 -10.29 6.40
CA THR A 613 -33.31 -10.73 5.02
C THR A 613 -31.99 -10.85 4.25
N ALA A 614 -31.08 -9.87 4.39
CA ALA A 614 -29.78 -9.86 3.74
C ALA A 614 -28.80 -10.89 4.35
N GLY A 615 -28.88 -11.10 5.67
CA GLY A 615 -28.03 -12.05 6.40
C GLY A 615 -28.36 -13.52 6.17
N GLY A 616 -29.57 -13.84 5.74
CA GLY A 616 -30.03 -15.20 5.47
C GLY A 616 -29.80 -16.15 6.67
N ARG A 617 -28.95 -17.18 6.47
CA ARG A 617 -28.56 -18.13 7.53
C ARG A 617 -27.18 -17.79 8.14
N SER A 618 -26.82 -16.52 8.23
CA SER A 618 -25.57 -16.08 8.85
C SER A 618 -25.54 -16.48 10.33
N THR A 619 -24.41 -17.02 10.77
CA THR A 619 -24.12 -17.35 12.18
C THR A 619 -23.14 -16.34 12.79
N LEU A 620 -22.91 -15.21 12.11
CA LEU A 620 -22.07 -14.13 12.58
C LEU A 620 -22.77 -13.33 13.68
N ALA A 621 -22.22 -13.37 14.89
CA ALA A 621 -22.67 -12.57 16.03
C ALA A 621 -21.69 -11.42 16.27
N MET A 622 -22.18 -10.18 16.17
CA MET A 622 -21.40 -8.99 16.54
C MET A 622 -21.36 -8.88 18.06
N ILE A 623 -20.15 -8.90 18.63
CA ILE A 623 -19.96 -8.93 20.09
C ILE A 623 -19.30 -7.66 20.63
N GLY A 624 -18.85 -6.75 19.78
CA GLY A 624 -18.20 -5.52 20.22
C GLY A 624 -17.46 -4.81 19.11
N GLU A 625 -16.50 -4.03 19.51
CA GLU A 625 -15.57 -3.33 18.64
C GLU A 625 -14.13 -3.78 18.93
N SER A 626 -13.38 -4.08 17.88
CA SER A 626 -11.96 -4.33 17.93
C SER A 626 -11.21 -3.10 17.44
N TYR A 627 -9.90 -3.19 17.43
CA TYR A 627 -9.03 -2.20 16.82
C TYR A 627 -9.32 -1.93 15.32
N ASP A 628 -9.92 -2.88 14.62
CA ASP A 628 -10.24 -2.79 13.19
C ASP A 628 -11.70 -2.38 12.91
N GLY A 629 -12.47 -2.07 13.96
CA GLY A 629 -13.89 -1.78 13.89
C GLY A 629 -14.76 -2.91 14.44
N PRO A 630 -16.04 -3.02 13.99
CA PRO A 630 -16.98 -3.99 14.52
C PRO A 630 -16.41 -5.41 14.53
N PHE A 631 -16.43 -6.05 15.70
CA PHE A 631 -15.90 -7.38 15.92
C PHE A 631 -17.04 -8.40 16.07
N GLY A 632 -17.00 -9.44 15.24
CA GLY A 632 -17.99 -10.51 15.25
C GLY A 632 -17.35 -11.88 15.29
N ILE A 633 -18.06 -12.84 15.85
CA ILE A 633 -17.70 -14.25 15.87
C ILE A 633 -18.70 -15.00 14.99
N ASP A 634 -18.21 -15.79 14.04
CA ASP A 634 -19.01 -16.68 13.24
C ASP A 634 -19.04 -18.08 13.89
N LEU A 635 -20.16 -18.41 14.57
CA LEU A 635 -20.33 -19.67 15.29
C LEU A 635 -20.20 -20.93 14.41
N ARG A 636 -20.24 -20.78 13.10
CA ARG A 636 -20.08 -21.89 12.17
C ARG A 636 -18.64 -22.02 11.68
N LYS A 637 -17.95 -20.88 11.51
CA LYS A 637 -16.58 -20.82 10.98
C LYS A 637 -15.54 -20.91 12.10
N ASP A 638 -15.78 -20.19 13.20
CA ASP A 638 -14.82 -20.03 14.30
C ASP A 638 -15.02 -21.12 15.38
N GLY A 639 -16.12 -21.87 15.31
CA GLY A 639 -16.47 -22.97 16.22
C GLY A 639 -17.78 -22.74 16.99
N PRO A 640 -18.52 -23.83 17.34
CA PRO A 640 -19.84 -23.73 17.98
C PRO A 640 -19.78 -23.45 19.49
N HIS A 641 -18.59 -23.39 20.08
CA HIS A 641 -18.39 -23.16 21.51
C HIS A 641 -17.50 -21.95 21.72
N GLY A 642 -17.91 -21.08 22.63
CA GLY A 642 -17.16 -19.89 23.04
C GLY A 642 -16.88 -19.90 24.54
N LEU A 643 -15.69 -19.43 24.95
CA LEU A 643 -15.34 -19.15 26.33
C LEU A 643 -15.19 -17.63 26.50
N ILE A 644 -15.94 -17.05 27.43
CA ILE A 644 -15.82 -15.63 27.80
C ILE A 644 -15.16 -15.58 29.17
N ALA A 645 -14.01 -14.93 29.25
CA ALA A 645 -13.28 -14.73 30.50
C ALA A 645 -13.03 -13.24 30.74
N GLY A 646 -13.18 -12.80 31.98
CA GLY A 646 -12.93 -11.43 32.39
C GLY A 646 -12.67 -11.34 33.89
N THR A 647 -12.08 -10.22 34.33
CA THR A 647 -11.94 -9.91 35.75
C THR A 647 -13.25 -9.37 36.31
N THR A 648 -13.43 -9.38 37.65
CA THR A 648 -14.59 -8.80 38.28
C THR A 648 -14.72 -7.32 37.91
N GLY A 649 -15.86 -6.93 37.33
CA GLY A 649 -16.11 -5.57 36.85
C GLY A 649 -15.66 -5.27 35.43
N ALA A 650 -15.25 -6.26 34.64
CA ALA A 650 -14.86 -6.08 33.25
C ALA A 650 -16.06 -5.94 32.26
N GLY A 651 -17.28 -5.89 32.74
CA GLY A 651 -18.51 -5.74 31.96
C GLY A 651 -19.39 -6.97 32.01
#